data_76dff58efb29a764a4dffd2316eb24a3
#
_entry.id   76dff58efb29a764a4dffd2316eb24a3
#
_cell.length_a   1.000
_cell.length_b   1.000
_cell.length_c   1.000
_cell.angle_alpha   90.00
_cell.angle_beta   90.00
_cell.angle_gamma   90.00
#
_symmetry.space_group_name_H-M   'P 1'
#
loop_
_entity.id
_entity.type
_entity.pdbx_description
1 polymer ?
#
loop_
_entity_poly.entity_id
_entity_poly.type
_entity_poly.pdbx_seq_one_letter_code
_entity_poly.pdbx_strand_id
1 'polypeptide(L)'
;MTTVTLSVIAKDEVNDIDRIIHDYVEHFDELHFAIDDQKVFDDCVEAYKVNPKIKFFKYLWVNDFADKRNWLADKVTTDYYFTIDCDDTIINPEVIREVAERATQQNFAIVYGYYVYSTDRDGNTNAAHWKERLVKNSSNLRWNKKIHENIVPLDMTGHNFDLDDRLRVKHNKSHDEIEKSVARNLKFLVDEYNQDKEKTDPRTIAYLGRVFFALGDYPKARYFLEKHIELSGWDEDRYLSWCQLADLHRLNEDYKQAIACAFEALEERPDFPDAYLSLHNIYFDREMWEKAIEWGTQGLKKEPPRNFIVSDPSAYTWRPALSMSYSYWNLGEFEQAMKLFQYAKKLAPNTPFIKATEHSYIEGVDRTHYIDRLLWLVKYLEDKDNDKVEDLIESVPKQYFRNQTIALLRNKHLKPKFWDKDSLVIYCGNTPDVWNPKSIETGVGGSEEAVIHMAKEFVKLGYKVTVYNNCGEEGVFDGVEYLDSVQLNPKDHFNILIGWRTNLFAYNIQASKKIIWVHDLPNFNLSEDNIKTFDKIVMLSKYHASLLPKNVPEEKIYVSTNGLVPDDYRGLDNIKREPHRIIYASSYDRGLEKILSNWADIRTAVPDAEIHCYYGWNTYDSYANYGLIKDKGFKERMLNLFKQEGVFEHGRIGHKELLKEYSKSSIFAYPCTYTGEINCLALSKAIACGVFPLTNDFAVLPERNTYGKVVKDDKFIPALITLLRKGDTKINNEGYIEANSWESVARDWHENLFPNDTETLATDRFTWSYAQIDPKKTIVDIGSNKGHIFEGWDRSRITSVDIDDYELENFVRASAEDLPFEDK
;
A
#
# COMPACT_ATOMS: atom_id res chain seq x y z
N MET A 1 0.10 -59.99 -0.73
CA MET A 1 -0.16 -58.57 -0.55
C MET A 1 0.79 -58.06 0.51
N THR A 2 1.52 -57.04 0.26
CA THR A 2 2.40 -56.36 1.23
C THR A 2 1.56 -55.69 2.31
N THR A 3 1.88 -55.90 3.58
CA THR A 3 1.15 -55.39 4.73
C THR A 3 1.82 -54.12 5.26
N VAL A 4 1.01 -53.10 5.68
CA VAL A 4 1.53 -51.80 6.10
C VAL A 4 0.82 -51.36 7.40
N THR A 5 1.60 -51.00 8.42
CA THR A 5 1.12 -50.33 9.64
C THR A 5 1.26 -48.82 9.52
N LEU A 6 0.21 -48.04 9.86
CA LEU A 6 0.37 -46.60 10.14
C LEU A 6 0.93 -46.42 11.56
N SER A 7 2.10 -45.80 11.67
CA SER A 7 2.83 -45.58 12.92
C SER A 7 2.78 -44.09 13.28
N VAL A 8 2.10 -43.75 14.37
CA VAL A 8 1.80 -42.38 14.79
C VAL A 8 2.36 -42.13 16.20
N ILE A 9 3.10 -41.04 16.34
CA ILE A 9 3.51 -40.56 17.66
C ILE A 9 2.61 -39.41 18.09
N ALA A 10 2.04 -39.48 19.28
CA ALA A 10 1.12 -38.51 19.85
C ALA A 10 1.47 -38.21 21.31
N LYS A 11 1.04 -37.04 21.80
CA LYS A 11 1.15 -36.65 23.21
C LYS A 11 -0.23 -36.60 23.86
N ASP A 12 -1.00 -35.55 23.56
CA ASP A 12 -2.29 -35.23 24.16
C ASP A 12 -3.35 -34.79 23.12
N GLU A 13 -3.08 -35.02 21.80
CA GLU A 13 -3.88 -34.59 20.66
C GLU A 13 -5.05 -35.54 20.34
N VAL A 14 -6.08 -35.64 21.22
CA VAL A 14 -7.22 -36.58 21.08
C VAL A 14 -7.96 -36.37 19.73
N ASN A 15 -8.26 -35.13 19.36
CA ASN A 15 -9.01 -34.82 18.14
C ASN A 15 -8.25 -35.25 16.89
N ASP A 16 -6.93 -35.14 16.88
CA ASP A 16 -6.09 -35.57 15.75
C ASP A 16 -6.00 -37.08 15.68
N ILE A 17 -5.95 -37.77 16.82
CA ILE A 17 -6.02 -39.26 16.88
C ILE A 17 -7.34 -39.73 16.26
N ASP A 18 -8.47 -39.15 16.66
CA ASP A 18 -9.79 -39.50 16.13
C ASP A 18 -9.88 -39.22 14.60
N ARG A 19 -9.36 -38.09 14.15
CA ARG A 19 -9.27 -37.76 12.72
C ARG A 19 -8.45 -38.81 11.96
N ILE A 20 -7.26 -39.15 12.43
CA ILE A 20 -6.36 -40.11 11.78
C ILE A 20 -7.02 -41.48 11.68
N ILE A 21 -7.70 -41.92 12.73
CA ILE A 21 -8.41 -43.21 12.74
C ILE A 21 -9.55 -43.18 11.69
N HIS A 22 -10.38 -42.13 11.73
CA HIS A 22 -11.50 -41.97 10.78
C HIS A 22 -11.00 -41.92 9.34
N ASP A 23 -9.96 -41.17 9.03
CA ASP A 23 -9.51 -40.93 7.67
C ASP A 23 -8.70 -42.08 7.07
N TYR A 24 -7.99 -42.90 7.91
CA TYR A 24 -6.98 -43.85 7.39
C TYR A 24 -7.18 -45.31 7.76
N VAL A 25 -8.13 -45.68 8.61
CA VAL A 25 -8.32 -47.07 9.05
C VAL A 25 -8.55 -48.05 7.89
N GLU A 26 -9.14 -47.64 6.79
CA GLU A 26 -9.38 -48.48 5.62
C GLU A 26 -8.18 -48.60 4.67
N HIS A 27 -7.19 -47.76 4.81
CA HIS A 27 -6.00 -47.70 3.95
C HIS A 27 -4.83 -48.53 4.45
N PHE A 28 -4.84 -48.90 5.77
CA PHE A 28 -3.77 -49.65 6.43
C PHE A 28 -4.28 -50.98 7.00
N ASP A 29 -3.34 -51.89 7.22
CA ASP A 29 -3.64 -53.15 7.87
C ASP A 29 -3.72 -53.01 9.37
N GLU A 30 -2.89 -52.16 9.98
CA GLU A 30 -2.90 -51.79 11.40
C GLU A 30 -2.63 -50.29 11.56
N LEU A 31 -3.17 -49.69 12.64
CA LEU A 31 -2.83 -48.33 13.10
C LEU A 31 -2.23 -48.42 14.50
N HIS A 32 -1.00 -47.99 14.69
CA HIS A 32 -0.27 -47.98 15.93
C HIS A 32 -0.04 -46.57 16.43
N PHE A 33 -0.44 -46.29 17.68
CA PHE A 33 -0.26 -44.98 18.31
C PHE A 33 0.60 -45.11 19.57
N ALA A 34 1.70 -44.34 19.68
CA ALA A 34 2.46 -44.17 20.91
C ALA A 34 2.03 -42.87 21.60
N ILE A 35 1.39 -42.97 22.77
CA ILE A 35 0.77 -41.85 23.50
C ILE A 35 1.51 -41.58 24.79
N ASP A 36 1.87 -40.32 25.06
CA ASP A 36 2.60 -39.89 26.25
C ASP A 36 1.67 -39.60 27.43
N ASP A 37 0.50 -39.00 27.20
CA ASP A 37 -0.46 -38.68 28.24
C ASP A 37 -1.23 -39.89 28.71
N GLN A 38 -1.35 -40.10 30.02
CA GLN A 38 -2.01 -41.30 30.58
C GLN A 38 -3.51 -41.25 30.36
N LYS A 39 -4.14 -40.11 30.55
CA LYS A 39 -5.58 -39.95 30.41
C LYS A 39 -6.01 -40.16 28.97
N VAL A 40 -5.31 -39.53 28.02
CA VAL A 40 -5.57 -39.68 26.57
C VAL A 40 -5.39 -41.14 26.14
N PHE A 41 -4.36 -41.81 26.65
CA PHE A 41 -4.15 -43.24 26.38
C PHE A 41 -5.34 -44.08 26.86
N ASP A 42 -5.79 -43.91 28.10
CA ASP A 42 -6.91 -44.68 28.69
C ASP A 42 -8.23 -44.38 27.92
N ASP A 43 -8.51 -43.12 27.63
CA ASP A 43 -9.69 -42.71 26.86
C ASP A 43 -9.70 -43.31 25.44
N CYS A 44 -8.58 -43.29 24.73
CA CYS A 44 -8.45 -43.88 23.38
C CYS A 44 -8.60 -45.40 23.40
N VAL A 45 -7.98 -46.11 24.37
CA VAL A 45 -8.12 -47.55 24.50
C VAL A 45 -9.58 -47.94 24.74
N GLU A 46 -10.32 -47.24 25.59
CA GLU A 46 -11.73 -47.52 25.85
C GLU A 46 -12.60 -47.22 24.62
N ALA A 47 -12.36 -46.08 23.91
CA ALA A 47 -13.16 -45.67 22.74
C ALA A 47 -13.03 -46.65 21.57
N TYR A 48 -11.86 -47.20 21.33
CA TYR A 48 -11.57 -48.00 20.13
C TYR A 48 -11.32 -49.51 20.40
N LYS A 49 -11.59 -49.99 21.61
CA LYS A 49 -11.36 -51.40 22.04
C LYS A 49 -11.98 -52.47 21.14
N VAL A 50 -12.98 -52.16 20.34
CA VAL A 50 -13.68 -53.11 19.45
C VAL A 50 -13.01 -53.27 18.09
N ASN A 51 -12.12 -52.37 17.68
CA ASN A 51 -11.47 -52.44 16.38
C ASN A 51 -10.06 -53.06 16.51
N PRO A 52 -9.84 -54.30 16.05
CA PRO A 52 -8.57 -54.99 16.23
C PRO A 52 -7.41 -54.41 15.38
N LYS A 53 -7.74 -53.59 14.37
CA LYS A 53 -6.71 -52.90 13.57
C LYS A 53 -6.03 -51.77 14.33
N ILE A 54 -6.65 -51.25 15.42
CA ILE A 54 -6.16 -50.05 16.10
C ILE A 54 -5.47 -50.48 17.41
N LYS A 55 -4.23 -50.10 17.57
CA LYS A 55 -3.42 -50.45 18.75
C LYS A 55 -2.82 -49.23 19.39
N PHE A 56 -3.09 -49.03 20.67
CA PHE A 56 -2.52 -47.96 21.47
C PHE A 56 -1.44 -48.51 22.39
N PHE A 57 -0.34 -47.74 22.47
CA PHE A 57 0.80 -48.09 23.32
C PHE A 57 1.15 -46.90 24.20
N LYS A 58 1.23 -47.10 25.49
CA LYS A 58 1.65 -46.07 26.46
C LYS A 58 3.16 -45.94 26.41
N TYR A 59 3.64 -44.71 26.11
CA TYR A 59 5.05 -44.38 26.05
C TYR A 59 5.41 -43.39 27.18
N LEU A 60 6.61 -43.56 27.78
CA LEU A 60 7.14 -42.60 28.75
C LEU A 60 8.11 -41.66 28.05
N TRP A 61 7.74 -40.37 27.93
CA TRP A 61 8.50 -39.38 27.18
C TRP A 61 9.89 -39.13 27.83
N VAL A 62 10.96 -39.30 27.07
CA VAL A 62 12.36 -39.16 27.51
C VAL A 62 13.07 -37.96 26.81
N ASN A 63 12.35 -37.04 26.22
CA ASN A 63 12.89 -35.89 25.45
C ASN A 63 13.71 -36.33 24.22
N ASP A 64 13.30 -37.41 23.57
CA ASP A 64 13.96 -37.96 22.38
C ASP A 64 12.91 -38.53 21.42
N PHE A 65 12.76 -37.89 20.25
CA PHE A 65 11.81 -38.33 19.22
C PHE A 65 12.27 -39.61 18.55
N ALA A 66 13.57 -39.78 18.29
CA ALA A 66 14.08 -41.01 17.71
C ALA A 66 13.84 -42.24 18.61
N ASP A 67 14.03 -42.10 19.93
CA ASP A 67 13.72 -43.17 20.88
C ASP A 67 12.25 -43.58 20.81
N LYS A 68 11.32 -42.63 20.81
CA LYS A 68 9.88 -42.89 20.71
C LYS A 68 9.49 -43.58 19.41
N ARG A 69 10.06 -43.13 18.26
CA ARG A 69 9.82 -43.79 16.95
C ARG A 69 10.39 -45.19 16.90
N ASN A 70 11.62 -45.41 17.41
CA ASN A 70 12.22 -46.74 17.49
C ASN A 70 11.39 -47.65 18.37
N TRP A 71 10.99 -47.19 19.55
CA TRP A 71 10.17 -47.97 20.49
C TRP A 71 8.82 -48.39 19.88
N LEU A 72 8.17 -47.50 19.07
CA LEU A 72 6.94 -47.85 18.38
C LEU A 72 7.18 -48.77 17.17
N ALA A 73 8.27 -48.57 16.43
CA ALA A 73 8.65 -49.46 15.31
C ALA A 73 8.89 -50.91 15.79
N ASP A 74 9.43 -51.12 16.98
CA ASP A 74 9.61 -52.46 17.59
C ASP A 74 8.26 -53.17 17.91
N LYS A 75 7.12 -52.47 17.82
CA LYS A 75 5.76 -53.05 17.98
C LYS A 75 5.12 -53.42 16.64
N VAL A 76 5.70 -52.99 15.52
CA VAL A 76 5.18 -53.28 14.20
C VAL A 76 5.39 -54.73 13.80
N THR A 77 4.35 -55.37 13.27
CA THR A 77 4.37 -56.77 12.84
C THR A 77 4.19 -56.96 11.33
N THR A 78 3.82 -55.87 10.63
CA THR A 78 3.65 -55.83 9.18
C THR A 78 4.98 -55.71 8.40
N ASP A 79 4.95 -55.87 7.08
CA ASP A 79 6.16 -55.84 6.24
C ASP A 79 6.81 -54.44 6.22
N TYR A 80 5.97 -53.39 6.21
CA TYR A 80 6.37 -52.02 6.27
C TYR A 80 5.56 -51.24 7.32
N TYR A 81 6.09 -50.09 7.75
CA TYR A 81 5.30 -49.08 8.42
C TYR A 81 5.39 -47.73 7.72
N PHE A 82 4.26 -46.99 7.72
CA PHE A 82 4.16 -45.63 7.25
C PHE A 82 4.16 -44.69 8.49
N THR A 83 5.01 -43.67 8.49
CA THR A 83 5.19 -42.86 9.71
C THR A 83 4.72 -41.42 9.47
N ILE A 84 3.95 -40.91 10.45
CA ILE A 84 3.50 -39.52 10.54
C ILE A 84 3.55 -39.01 11.96
N ASP A 85 3.54 -37.71 12.15
CA ASP A 85 3.23 -37.07 13.42
C ASP A 85 1.70 -36.94 13.57
N CYS A 86 1.20 -36.76 14.78
CA CYS A 86 -0.24 -36.74 15.03
C CYS A 86 -0.93 -35.57 14.35
N ASP A 87 -0.24 -34.45 14.16
CA ASP A 87 -0.68 -33.24 13.51
C ASP A 87 -0.48 -33.25 11.96
N ASP A 88 -0.05 -34.40 11.38
CA ASP A 88 0.10 -34.54 9.93
C ASP A 88 -1.20 -35.02 9.24
N THR A 89 -1.33 -34.70 7.96
CA THR A 89 -2.38 -35.22 7.05
C THR A 89 -1.72 -35.89 5.84
N ILE A 90 -2.10 -37.13 5.56
CA ILE A 90 -1.72 -37.83 4.32
C ILE A 90 -2.67 -37.36 3.20
N ILE A 91 -2.10 -36.80 2.12
CA ILE A 91 -2.90 -36.18 1.04
C ILE A 91 -3.49 -37.25 0.13
N ASN A 92 -2.72 -38.31 -0.21
CA ASN A 92 -3.10 -39.37 -1.13
C ASN A 92 -2.96 -40.76 -0.47
N PRO A 93 -3.80 -41.13 0.50
CA PRO A 93 -3.65 -42.39 1.22
C PRO A 93 -3.87 -43.63 0.33
N GLU A 94 -4.63 -43.49 -0.78
CA GLU A 94 -4.95 -44.54 -1.74
C GLU A 94 -3.73 -45.12 -2.48
N VAL A 95 -2.64 -44.36 -2.61
CA VAL A 95 -1.44 -44.81 -3.35
C VAL A 95 -0.50 -45.65 -2.47
N ILE A 96 -0.66 -45.66 -1.14
CA ILE A 96 0.29 -46.26 -0.20
C ILE A 96 0.47 -47.77 -0.46
N ARG A 97 -0.64 -48.49 -0.75
CA ARG A 97 -0.55 -49.94 -1.02
C ARG A 97 0.25 -50.25 -2.29
N GLU A 98 -0.01 -49.53 -3.36
CA GLU A 98 0.74 -49.67 -4.63
C GLU A 98 2.23 -49.42 -4.41
N VAL A 99 2.56 -48.33 -3.68
CA VAL A 99 3.96 -48.00 -3.37
C VAL A 99 4.62 -49.06 -2.51
N ALA A 100 3.90 -49.60 -1.51
CA ALA A 100 4.40 -50.69 -0.65
C ALA A 100 4.66 -51.98 -1.43
N GLU A 101 3.76 -52.35 -2.35
CA GLU A 101 3.96 -53.51 -3.22
C GLU A 101 5.17 -53.32 -4.13
N ARG A 102 5.35 -52.18 -4.73
CA ARG A 102 6.54 -51.82 -5.50
C ARG A 102 7.81 -51.87 -4.65
N ALA A 103 7.75 -51.31 -3.43
CA ALA A 103 8.87 -51.32 -2.52
C ALA A 103 9.29 -52.75 -2.15
N THR A 104 8.35 -53.66 -1.96
CA THR A 104 8.60 -55.08 -1.73
C THR A 104 9.26 -55.74 -2.93
N GLN A 105 8.73 -55.55 -4.14
CA GLN A 105 9.25 -56.11 -5.41
C GLN A 105 10.66 -55.65 -5.69
N GLN A 106 11.00 -54.38 -5.41
CA GLN A 106 12.32 -53.83 -5.68
C GLN A 106 13.25 -53.81 -4.46
N ASN A 107 12.78 -54.40 -3.33
CA ASN A 107 13.51 -54.51 -2.07
C ASN A 107 13.99 -53.14 -1.52
N PHE A 108 13.13 -52.09 -1.62
CA PHE A 108 13.44 -50.83 -0.98
C PHE A 108 13.32 -50.90 0.53
N ALA A 109 14.33 -50.40 1.20
CA ALA A 109 14.35 -50.32 2.67
C ALA A 109 13.55 -49.09 3.17
N ILE A 110 13.59 -47.98 2.41
CA ILE A 110 12.92 -46.73 2.73
C ILE A 110 12.37 -46.15 1.42
N VAL A 111 11.10 -45.71 1.44
CA VAL A 111 10.57 -44.83 0.41
C VAL A 111 10.28 -43.47 1.04
N TYR A 112 10.92 -42.43 0.50
CA TYR A 112 10.73 -41.07 0.94
C TYR A 112 9.53 -40.46 0.24
N GLY A 113 8.69 -39.75 0.99
CA GLY A 113 7.56 -39.00 0.50
C GLY A 113 7.80 -37.50 0.57
N TYR A 114 7.05 -36.73 -0.21
CA TYR A 114 7.11 -35.27 -0.22
C TYR A 114 6.34 -34.71 0.98
N TYR A 115 7.06 -34.01 1.87
CA TYR A 115 6.51 -33.44 3.09
C TYR A 115 6.34 -31.94 2.97
N VAL A 116 5.07 -31.47 2.93
CA VAL A 116 4.72 -30.07 3.01
C VAL A 116 4.76 -29.64 4.46
N TYR A 117 5.87 -29.01 4.86
CA TYR A 117 6.11 -28.63 6.26
C TYR A 117 5.32 -27.38 6.65
N SER A 118 5.18 -26.39 5.76
CA SER A 118 4.34 -25.23 6.01
C SER A 118 3.79 -24.62 4.72
N THR A 119 2.70 -23.86 4.87
CA THR A 119 2.11 -23.04 3.80
C THR A 119 2.05 -21.59 4.28
N ASP A 120 2.12 -20.63 3.33
CA ASP A 120 1.89 -19.23 3.60
C ASP A 120 0.39 -18.96 3.87
N ARG A 121 0.05 -17.70 4.20
CA ARG A 121 -1.33 -17.28 4.47
C ARG A 121 -2.27 -17.43 3.27
N ASP A 122 -1.72 -17.51 2.07
CA ASP A 122 -2.46 -17.64 0.81
C ASP A 122 -2.62 -19.10 0.38
N GLY A 123 -2.06 -20.04 1.16
CA GLY A 123 -2.12 -21.49 0.95
C GLY A 123 -1.02 -22.03 0.04
N ASN A 124 -0.05 -21.23 -0.40
CA ASN A 124 1.08 -21.71 -1.20
C ASN A 124 2.10 -22.39 -0.28
N THR A 125 2.67 -23.51 -0.73
CA THR A 125 3.74 -24.18 0.00
C THR A 125 4.98 -23.30 0.07
N ASN A 126 5.45 -22.99 1.27
CA ASN A 126 6.63 -22.17 1.54
C ASN A 126 7.76 -22.95 2.23
N ALA A 127 7.52 -24.18 2.70
CA ALA A 127 8.56 -25.08 3.18
C ALA A 127 8.18 -26.53 2.91
N ALA A 128 9.08 -27.27 2.26
CA ALA A 128 8.91 -28.69 1.96
C ALA A 128 10.26 -29.41 1.85
N HIS A 129 10.25 -30.72 2.04
CA HIS A 129 11.44 -31.58 1.87
C HIS A 129 11.00 -33.03 1.68
N TRP A 130 11.96 -33.87 1.28
CA TRP A 130 11.75 -35.30 1.28
C TRP A 130 11.97 -35.88 2.67
N LYS A 131 11.03 -36.70 3.19
CA LYS A 131 11.11 -37.32 4.50
C LYS A 131 10.74 -38.80 4.43
N GLU A 132 11.35 -39.62 5.33
CA GLU A 132 11.04 -41.03 5.45
C GLU A 132 9.57 -41.22 5.70
N ARG A 133 8.88 -41.94 4.84
CA ARG A 133 7.45 -42.22 5.01
C ARG A 133 7.11 -43.69 5.06
N LEU A 134 7.54 -44.48 4.09
CA LEU A 134 7.35 -45.93 4.10
C LEU A 134 8.68 -46.61 4.41
N VAL A 135 8.73 -47.32 5.53
CA VAL A 135 9.97 -47.93 6.08
C VAL A 135 9.77 -49.45 6.25
N LYS A 136 10.72 -50.20 5.72
CA LYS A 136 10.70 -51.65 5.88
C LYS A 136 10.85 -52.05 7.36
N ASN A 137 10.02 -52.91 7.84
CA ASN A 137 10.12 -53.43 9.20
C ASN A 137 11.38 -54.30 9.33
N SER A 138 12.44 -53.69 9.90
CA SER A 138 13.76 -54.31 10.05
C SER A 138 14.47 -53.74 11.26
N SER A 139 15.10 -54.65 12.06
CA SER A 139 15.93 -54.27 13.20
C SER A 139 17.20 -53.50 12.80
N ASN A 140 17.55 -53.52 11.51
CA ASN A 140 18.72 -52.78 10.96
C ASN A 140 18.46 -51.33 10.63
N LEU A 141 17.21 -50.88 10.67
CA LEU A 141 16.83 -49.51 10.40
C LEU A 141 16.45 -48.82 11.71
N ARG A 142 17.17 -47.77 12.10
CA ARG A 142 16.92 -47.07 13.37
C ARG A 142 16.88 -45.57 13.17
N TRP A 143 15.90 -44.92 13.82
CA TRP A 143 15.84 -43.50 13.97
C TRP A 143 16.99 -43.00 14.84
N ASN A 144 17.61 -41.92 14.44
CA ASN A 144 18.74 -41.26 15.12
C ASN A 144 18.49 -39.78 15.28
N LYS A 145 19.10 -39.15 16.29
CA LYS A 145 18.98 -37.74 16.71
C LYS A 145 17.69 -37.43 17.47
N LYS A 146 17.84 -36.66 18.54
CA LYS A 146 16.73 -36.28 19.45
C LYS A 146 15.69 -35.39 18.76
N ILE A 147 16.15 -34.52 17.85
CA ILE A 147 15.34 -33.65 16.99
C ILE A 147 15.92 -33.69 15.58
N HIS A 148 15.08 -33.38 14.55
CA HIS A 148 15.46 -33.55 13.15
C HIS A 148 15.94 -34.99 12.86
N GLU A 149 15.20 -35.92 13.44
CA GLU A 149 15.48 -37.37 13.36
C GLU A 149 15.46 -37.85 11.91
N ASN A 150 16.38 -38.78 11.63
CA ASN A 150 16.46 -39.49 10.34
C ASN A 150 16.75 -40.96 10.60
N ILE A 151 16.47 -41.80 9.62
CA ILE A 151 16.78 -43.23 9.70
C ILE A 151 18.20 -43.47 9.21
N VAL A 152 18.99 -44.13 10.05
CA VAL A 152 20.34 -44.55 9.71
C VAL A 152 20.37 -46.10 9.72
N PRO A 153 20.79 -46.76 8.65
CA PRO A 153 21.04 -48.19 8.64
C PRO A 153 22.17 -48.55 9.61
N LEU A 154 21.98 -49.54 10.44
CA LEU A 154 23.05 -50.07 11.32
C LEU A 154 24.13 -50.79 10.53
N ASP A 155 23.77 -51.34 9.37
CA ASP A 155 24.67 -51.95 8.39
C ASP A 155 24.47 -51.23 7.04
N MET A 156 25.53 -50.67 6.46
CA MET A 156 25.50 -49.90 5.21
C MET A 156 25.42 -50.78 3.97
N THR A 157 25.41 -52.08 4.10
CA THR A 157 25.39 -52.99 2.94
C THR A 157 23.96 -53.37 2.53
N GLY A 158 23.58 -53.08 1.30
CA GLY A 158 22.41 -53.66 0.63
C GLY A 158 21.08 -52.91 0.85
N HIS A 159 21.08 -51.69 1.34
CA HIS A 159 19.84 -50.90 1.50
C HIS A 159 19.61 -50.00 0.28
N ASN A 160 18.50 -50.28 -0.45
CA ASN A 160 18.01 -49.44 -1.53
C ASN A 160 16.94 -48.51 -0.98
N PHE A 161 16.84 -47.31 -1.52
CA PHE A 161 15.80 -46.35 -1.20
C PHE A 161 15.20 -45.74 -2.48
N ASP A 162 14.00 -45.23 -2.39
CA ASP A 162 13.31 -44.54 -3.49
C ASP A 162 12.68 -43.24 -3.02
N LEU A 163 12.39 -42.34 -3.97
CA LEU A 163 11.68 -41.09 -3.79
C LEU A 163 10.38 -41.18 -4.60
N ASP A 164 9.22 -41.17 -3.93
CA ASP A 164 7.92 -41.19 -4.61
C ASP A 164 7.12 -39.93 -4.26
N ASP A 165 6.95 -39.02 -5.22
CA ASP A 165 6.23 -37.77 -5.07
C ASP A 165 4.72 -37.91 -4.91
N ARG A 166 4.18 -39.09 -5.13
CA ARG A 166 2.77 -39.44 -4.86
C ARG A 166 2.52 -39.64 -3.35
N LEU A 167 3.55 -40.04 -2.59
CA LEU A 167 3.47 -40.09 -1.14
C LEU A 167 3.57 -38.66 -0.59
N ARG A 168 2.46 -38.00 -0.36
CA ARG A 168 2.42 -36.63 0.12
C ARG A 168 1.81 -36.53 1.50
N VAL A 169 2.53 -35.84 2.40
CA VAL A 169 2.09 -35.55 3.77
C VAL A 169 2.19 -34.06 4.04
N LYS A 170 1.15 -33.49 4.64
CA LYS A 170 1.10 -32.08 5.01
C LYS A 170 1.06 -31.93 6.53
N HIS A 171 1.87 -31.04 7.05
CA HIS A 171 1.86 -30.63 8.44
C HIS A 171 0.78 -29.55 8.69
N ASN A 172 0.01 -29.69 9.79
CA ASN A 172 -1.16 -28.82 10.04
C ASN A 172 -0.97 -27.87 11.23
N LYS A 173 0.27 -27.59 11.63
CA LYS A 173 0.50 -26.63 12.71
C LYS A 173 0.09 -25.22 12.34
N SER A 174 -0.50 -24.52 13.29
CA SER A 174 -0.72 -23.08 13.23
C SER A 174 0.62 -22.31 13.27
N HIS A 175 0.59 -21.05 12.84
CA HIS A 175 1.80 -20.20 12.86
C HIS A 175 2.40 -20.07 14.26
N ASP A 176 1.56 -19.89 15.30
CA ASP A 176 1.98 -19.79 16.69
C ASP A 176 2.64 -21.07 17.23
N GLU A 177 2.19 -22.24 16.76
CA GLU A 177 2.78 -23.55 17.14
C GLU A 177 4.12 -23.77 16.44
N ILE A 178 4.27 -23.25 15.21
CA ILE A 178 5.56 -23.28 14.49
C ILE A 178 6.58 -22.42 15.24
N GLU A 179 6.22 -21.19 15.64
CA GLU A 179 7.12 -20.33 16.42
C GLU A 179 7.58 -20.96 17.74
N LYS A 180 6.66 -21.56 18.48
CA LYS A 180 7.00 -22.31 19.74
C LYS A 180 7.93 -23.49 19.46
N SER A 181 7.73 -24.18 18.34
CA SER A 181 8.58 -25.31 17.92
C SER A 181 9.99 -24.83 17.56
N VAL A 182 10.11 -23.71 16.83
CA VAL A 182 11.41 -23.10 16.49
C VAL A 182 12.18 -22.70 17.75
N ALA A 183 11.52 -22.04 18.70
CA ALA A 183 12.14 -21.63 19.97
C ALA A 183 12.64 -22.85 20.79
N ARG A 184 11.84 -23.92 20.88
CA ARG A 184 12.23 -25.18 21.53
C ARG A 184 13.43 -25.83 20.84
N ASN A 185 13.38 -25.92 19.50
CA ASN A 185 14.43 -26.57 18.70
C ASN A 185 15.74 -25.78 18.78
N LEU A 186 15.67 -24.45 18.76
CA LEU A 186 16.85 -23.62 18.96
C LEU A 186 17.55 -23.91 20.30
N LYS A 187 16.77 -24.08 21.37
CA LYS A 187 17.34 -24.44 22.69
C LYS A 187 18.12 -25.77 22.63
N PHE A 188 17.56 -26.79 22.02
CA PHE A 188 18.24 -28.08 21.87
C PHE A 188 19.54 -27.94 21.03
N LEU A 189 19.50 -27.23 19.92
CA LEU A 189 20.69 -27.02 19.08
C LEU A 189 21.79 -26.23 19.80
N VAL A 190 21.41 -25.21 20.56
CA VAL A 190 22.35 -24.44 21.39
C VAL A 190 22.94 -25.26 22.51
N ASP A 191 22.13 -26.07 23.19
CA ASP A 191 22.59 -26.96 24.27
C ASP A 191 23.57 -28.00 23.71
N GLU A 192 23.30 -28.61 22.55
CA GLU A 192 24.20 -29.55 21.88
C GLU A 192 25.53 -28.89 21.51
N TYR A 193 25.47 -27.70 20.89
CA TYR A 193 26.67 -26.94 20.55
C TYR A 193 27.53 -26.57 21.76
N ASN A 194 26.93 -26.21 22.89
CA ASN A 194 27.63 -25.82 24.10
C ASN A 194 28.23 -26.99 24.87
N GLN A 195 27.79 -28.22 24.64
CA GLN A 195 28.38 -29.43 25.27
C GLN A 195 29.79 -29.71 24.79
N ASP A 196 30.03 -29.58 23.45
CA ASP A 196 31.37 -29.70 22.88
C ASP A 196 31.43 -28.95 21.54
N LYS A 197 31.89 -27.71 21.59
CA LYS A 197 31.96 -26.80 20.42
C LYS A 197 32.88 -27.29 19.30
N GLU A 198 33.87 -28.14 19.63
CA GLU A 198 34.84 -28.63 18.64
C GLU A 198 34.39 -29.94 17.98
N LYS A 199 33.57 -30.71 18.64
CA LYS A 199 33.05 -32.01 18.15
C LYS A 199 31.59 -31.95 17.70
N THR A 200 30.96 -30.75 17.73
CA THR A 200 29.58 -30.61 17.26
C THR A 200 29.44 -31.01 15.80
N ASP A 201 28.44 -31.80 15.51
CA ASP A 201 28.10 -32.26 14.17
C ASP A 201 27.93 -31.05 13.24
N PRO A 202 28.58 -30.97 12.05
CA PRO A 202 28.39 -29.90 11.07
C PRO A 202 26.92 -29.61 10.76
N ARG A 203 26.07 -30.63 10.72
CA ARG A 203 24.63 -30.48 10.51
C ARG A 203 23.95 -29.62 11.59
N THR A 204 24.33 -29.80 12.87
CA THR A 204 23.82 -28.93 13.98
C THR A 204 24.26 -27.50 13.81
N ILE A 205 25.49 -27.27 13.33
CA ILE A 205 26.01 -25.93 13.03
C ILE A 205 25.25 -25.28 11.89
N ALA A 206 24.94 -26.03 10.81
CA ALA A 206 24.11 -25.54 9.69
C ALA A 206 22.70 -25.13 10.17
N TYR A 207 22.06 -25.95 10.98
CA TYR A 207 20.74 -25.61 11.53
C TYR A 207 20.79 -24.36 12.42
N LEU A 208 21.82 -24.17 13.24
CA LEU A 208 22.00 -22.94 14.01
C LEU A 208 22.11 -21.71 13.08
N GLY A 209 22.91 -21.80 12.01
CA GLY A 209 23.02 -20.74 11.02
C GLY A 209 21.66 -20.36 10.39
N ARG A 210 20.91 -21.37 9.95
CA ARG A 210 19.57 -21.22 9.33
C ARG A 210 18.54 -20.63 10.29
N VAL A 211 18.51 -21.11 11.54
CA VAL A 211 17.56 -20.62 12.55
C VAL A 211 17.88 -19.17 12.93
N PHE A 212 19.15 -18.80 13.12
CA PHE A 212 19.52 -17.42 13.40
C PHE A 212 19.25 -16.49 12.21
N PHE A 213 19.42 -16.97 10.97
CA PHE A 213 19.01 -16.24 9.77
C PHE A 213 17.50 -15.96 9.77
N ALA A 214 16.68 -16.98 10.01
CA ALA A 214 15.22 -16.86 10.08
C ALA A 214 14.74 -15.93 11.21
N LEU A 215 15.48 -15.85 12.31
CA LEU A 215 15.21 -14.95 13.44
C LEU A 215 15.75 -13.51 13.23
N GLY A 216 16.46 -13.25 12.14
CA GLY A 216 17.06 -11.94 11.84
C GLY A 216 18.32 -11.63 12.65
N ASP A 217 18.87 -12.59 13.41
CA ASP A 217 20.17 -12.44 14.10
C ASP A 217 21.31 -12.72 13.10
N TYR A 218 21.47 -11.79 12.16
CA TYR A 218 22.43 -11.93 11.05
C TYR A 218 23.90 -12.10 11.49
N PRO A 219 24.39 -11.46 12.57
CA PRO A 219 25.73 -11.72 13.06
C PRO A 219 25.98 -13.18 13.49
N LYS A 220 25.03 -13.78 14.20
CA LYS A 220 25.13 -15.19 14.59
C LYS A 220 24.91 -16.12 13.39
N ALA A 221 23.96 -15.81 12.51
CA ALA A 221 23.73 -16.56 11.30
C ALA A 221 25.02 -16.66 10.48
N ARG A 222 25.67 -15.54 10.21
CA ARG A 222 26.94 -15.45 9.50
C ARG A 222 28.02 -16.34 10.17
N TYR A 223 28.22 -16.19 11.48
CA TYR A 223 29.21 -16.97 12.22
C TYR A 223 29.02 -18.47 12.05
N PHE A 224 27.79 -18.95 12.19
CA PHE A 224 27.50 -20.39 12.10
C PHE A 224 27.56 -20.91 10.65
N LEU A 225 27.13 -20.12 9.66
CA LEU A 225 27.22 -20.50 8.25
C LEU A 225 28.68 -20.59 7.78
N GLU A 226 29.51 -19.61 8.11
CA GLU A 226 30.94 -19.62 7.80
C GLU A 226 31.63 -20.84 8.47
N LYS A 227 31.35 -21.07 9.77
CA LYS A 227 31.89 -22.25 10.49
C LYS A 227 31.41 -23.57 9.88
N HIS A 228 30.16 -23.64 9.42
CA HIS A 228 29.64 -24.85 8.74
C HIS A 228 30.38 -25.13 7.44
N ILE A 229 30.62 -24.12 6.60
CA ILE A 229 31.37 -24.26 5.36
C ILE A 229 32.78 -24.82 5.60
N GLU A 230 33.46 -24.36 6.67
CA GLU A 230 34.78 -24.85 7.03
C GLU A 230 34.81 -26.32 7.48
N LEU A 231 33.74 -26.78 8.14
CA LEU A 231 33.72 -28.09 8.80
C LEU A 231 33.00 -29.19 8.02
N SER A 232 32.06 -28.81 7.14
CA SER A 232 31.23 -29.78 6.42
C SER A 232 31.99 -30.44 5.27
N GLY A 233 31.98 -31.75 5.22
CA GLY A 233 32.45 -32.54 4.05
C GLY A 233 31.37 -32.73 2.97
N TRP A 234 30.15 -32.27 3.18
CA TRP A 234 29.01 -32.47 2.27
C TRP A 234 28.80 -31.22 1.39
N ASP A 235 29.09 -31.35 0.10
CA ASP A 235 29.05 -30.25 -0.88
C ASP A 235 27.68 -29.59 -1.04
N GLU A 236 26.58 -30.37 -1.07
CA GLU A 236 25.21 -29.82 -1.15
C GLU A 236 24.86 -28.93 0.06
N ASP A 237 25.30 -29.29 1.24
CA ASP A 237 25.00 -28.54 2.46
C ASP A 237 25.87 -27.26 2.56
N ARG A 238 27.16 -27.35 2.13
CA ARG A 238 28.03 -26.16 1.96
C ARG A 238 27.47 -25.20 0.92
N TYR A 239 27.03 -25.72 -0.23
CA TYR A 239 26.38 -24.95 -1.29
C TYR A 239 25.24 -24.08 -0.74
N LEU A 240 24.33 -24.69 0.03
CA LEU A 240 23.21 -23.95 0.62
C LEU A 240 23.64 -22.90 1.64
N SER A 241 24.71 -23.17 2.39
CA SER A 241 25.28 -22.18 3.31
C SER A 241 25.90 -20.99 2.57
N TRP A 242 26.56 -21.22 1.44
CA TRP A 242 27.03 -20.15 0.56
C TRP A 242 25.86 -19.31 0.00
N CYS A 243 24.77 -19.93 -0.46
CA CYS A 243 23.59 -19.24 -0.92
C CYS A 243 22.95 -18.39 0.18
N GLN A 244 22.89 -18.90 1.42
CA GLN A 244 22.36 -18.14 2.57
C GLN A 244 23.28 -16.98 2.97
N LEU A 245 24.60 -17.14 2.87
CA LEU A 245 25.52 -16.01 3.06
C LEU A 245 25.36 -14.95 1.96
N ALA A 246 25.13 -15.36 0.71
CA ALA A 246 24.82 -14.44 -0.37
C ALA A 246 23.56 -13.63 -0.07
N ASP A 247 22.47 -14.27 0.38
CA ASP A 247 21.25 -13.58 0.78
C ASP A 247 21.44 -12.68 2.01
N LEU A 248 22.25 -13.11 2.99
CA LEU A 248 22.57 -12.31 4.17
C LEU A 248 23.30 -11.02 3.76
N HIS A 249 24.31 -11.12 2.91
CA HIS A 249 25.04 -9.95 2.41
C HIS A 249 24.15 -9.06 1.53
N ARG A 250 23.24 -9.64 0.73
CA ARG A 250 22.26 -8.91 -0.08
C ARG A 250 21.31 -8.09 0.81
N LEU A 251 20.77 -8.69 1.87
CA LEU A 251 19.89 -8.00 2.83
C LEU A 251 20.58 -6.87 3.60
N ASN A 252 21.92 -6.95 3.74
CA ASN A 252 22.74 -5.88 4.30
C ASN A 252 23.28 -4.90 3.23
N GLU A 253 22.80 -5.00 1.98
CA GLU A 253 23.21 -4.17 0.84
C GLU A 253 24.72 -4.30 0.49
N ASP A 254 25.42 -5.29 1.03
CA ASP A 254 26.81 -5.61 0.65
C ASP A 254 26.81 -6.49 -0.60
N TYR A 255 26.39 -5.90 -1.70
CA TYR A 255 26.22 -6.63 -2.98
C TYR A 255 27.52 -7.23 -3.50
N LYS A 256 28.69 -6.67 -3.14
CA LYS A 256 29.98 -7.23 -3.57
C LYS A 256 30.24 -8.58 -2.94
N GLN A 257 30.05 -8.68 -1.63
CA GLN A 257 30.19 -9.96 -0.91
C GLN A 257 29.06 -10.93 -1.26
N ALA A 258 27.84 -10.43 -1.45
CA ALA A 258 26.71 -11.25 -1.89
C ALA A 258 27.00 -11.97 -3.21
N ILE A 259 27.53 -11.24 -4.21
CA ILE A 259 27.92 -11.81 -5.50
C ILE A 259 29.06 -12.83 -5.32
N ALA A 260 30.08 -12.52 -4.50
CA ALA A 260 31.18 -13.44 -4.25
C ALA A 260 30.69 -14.76 -3.65
N CYS A 261 29.87 -14.73 -2.61
CA CYS A 261 29.28 -15.92 -2.01
C CYS A 261 28.42 -16.74 -3.00
N ALA A 262 27.66 -16.07 -3.86
CA ALA A 262 26.86 -16.76 -4.87
C ALA A 262 27.75 -17.49 -5.91
N PHE A 263 28.91 -16.93 -6.26
CA PHE A 263 29.87 -17.60 -7.14
C PHE A 263 30.59 -18.76 -6.45
N GLU A 264 30.94 -18.67 -5.16
CA GLU A 264 31.43 -19.81 -4.37
C GLU A 264 30.42 -20.97 -4.36
N ALA A 265 29.13 -20.65 -4.20
CA ALA A 265 28.07 -21.64 -4.32
C ALA A 265 28.06 -22.29 -5.73
N LEU A 266 28.17 -21.50 -6.80
CA LEU A 266 28.21 -22.03 -8.17
C LEU A 266 29.44 -22.93 -8.44
N GLU A 267 30.57 -22.68 -7.78
CA GLU A 267 31.74 -23.54 -7.87
C GLU A 267 31.50 -24.90 -7.21
N GLU A 268 30.79 -24.92 -6.08
CA GLU A 268 30.41 -26.17 -5.41
C GLU A 268 29.38 -26.99 -6.22
N ARG A 269 28.26 -26.35 -6.66
CA ARG A 269 27.15 -27.06 -7.34
C ARG A 269 26.52 -26.19 -8.45
N PRO A 270 27.10 -26.18 -9.67
CA PRO A 270 26.57 -25.43 -10.81
C PRO A 270 25.27 -26.02 -11.40
N ASP A 271 24.89 -27.21 -10.96
CA ASP A 271 23.69 -27.92 -11.40
C ASP A 271 22.41 -27.46 -10.61
N PHE A 272 22.57 -26.82 -9.44
CA PHE A 272 21.47 -26.40 -8.60
C PHE A 272 21.02 -24.94 -8.90
N PRO A 273 19.73 -24.60 -8.71
CA PRO A 273 19.19 -23.29 -9.09
C PRO A 273 19.49 -22.16 -8.11
N ASP A 274 19.71 -22.45 -6.81
CA ASP A 274 19.68 -21.45 -5.74
C ASP A 274 20.69 -20.31 -5.94
N ALA A 275 21.90 -20.61 -6.31
CA ALA A 275 22.93 -19.60 -6.52
C ALA A 275 22.61 -18.68 -7.71
N TYR A 276 22.02 -19.21 -8.79
CA TYR A 276 21.53 -18.40 -9.91
C TYR A 276 20.41 -17.48 -9.48
N LEU A 277 19.50 -17.97 -8.63
CA LEU A 277 18.38 -17.20 -8.09
C LEU A 277 18.83 -16.17 -7.05
N SER A 278 19.89 -16.48 -6.27
CA SER A 278 20.53 -15.46 -5.42
C SER A 278 21.13 -14.33 -6.26
N LEU A 279 21.82 -14.63 -7.37
CA LEU A 279 22.31 -13.61 -8.30
C LEU A 279 21.17 -12.82 -8.94
N HIS A 280 20.05 -13.50 -9.33
CA HIS A 280 18.85 -12.82 -9.81
C HIS A 280 18.34 -11.81 -8.79
N ASN A 281 18.16 -12.20 -7.52
CA ASN A 281 17.68 -11.33 -6.46
C ASN A 281 18.62 -10.15 -6.20
N ILE A 282 19.95 -10.39 -6.20
CA ILE A 282 20.95 -9.33 -6.02
C ILE A 282 20.86 -8.28 -7.13
N TYR A 283 20.73 -8.68 -8.38
CA TYR A 283 20.61 -7.74 -9.50
C TYR A 283 19.24 -7.10 -9.58
N PHE A 284 18.18 -7.79 -9.14
CA PHE A 284 16.84 -7.26 -9.02
C PHE A 284 16.78 -6.13 -7.99
N ASP A 285 17.35 -6.31 -6.79
CA ASP A 285 17.40 -5.29 -5.73
C ASP A 285 18.21 -4.05 -6.16
N ARG A 286 19.16 -4.24 -7.11
CA ARG A 286 19.94 -3.15 -7.71
C ARG A 286 19.27 -2.52 -8.93
N GLU A 287 18.06 -2.90 -9.26
CA GLU A 287 17.33 -2.45 -10.45
C GLU A 287 18.09 -2.68 -11.79
N MET A 288 18.96 -3.68 -11.80
CA MET A 288 19.70 -4.07 -13.00
C MET A 288 18.92 -5.15 -13.76
N TRP A 289 17.81 -4.72 -14.37
CA TRP A 289 16.74 -5.58 -14.86
C TRP A 289 17.21 -6.65 -15.86
N GLU A 290 18.04 -6.30 -16.84
CA GLU A 290 18.56 -7.25 -17.83
C GLU A 290 19.36 -8.37 -17.16
N LYS A 291 20.23 -8.03 -16.20
CA LYS A 291 21.03 -9.02 -15.47
C LYS A 291 20.17 -9.87 -14.56
N ALA A 292 19.19 -9.28 -13.91
CA ALA A 292 18.23 -10.04 -13.11
C ALA A 292 17.49 -11.07 -13.97
N ILE A 293 17.03 -10.69 -15.16
CA ILE A 293 16.39 -11.60 -16.12
C ILE A 293 17.35 -12.71 -16.56
N GLU A 294 18.59 -12.38 -16.90
CA GLU A 294 19.60 -13.34 -17.34
C GLU A 294 19.82 -14.43 -16.29
N TRP A 295 20.12 -14.05 -15.05
CA TRP A 295 20.36 -14.98 -13.96
C TRP A 295 19.11 -15.75 -13.56
N GLY A 296 17.93 -15.08 -13.47
CA GLY A 296 16.66 -15.75 -13.20
C GLY A 296 16.31 -16.80 -14.25
N THR A 297 16.57 -16.50 -15.53
CA THR A 297 16.36 -17.44 -16.63
C THR A 297 17.27 -18.67 -16.51
N GLN A 298 18.52 -18.49 -16.11
CA GLN A 298 19.42 -19.63 -15.88
C GLN A 298 18.95 -20.47 -14.69
N GLY A 299 18.54 -19.84 -13.59
CA GLY A 299 18.01 -20.53 -12.41
C GLY A 299 16.77 -21.36 -12.72
N LEU A 300 15.79 -20.78 -13.44
CA LEU A 300 14.55 -21.49 -13.80
C LEU A 300 14.74 -22.64 -14.81
N LYS A 301 15.88 -22.73 -15.48
CA LYS A 301 16.23 -23.89 -16.34
C LYS A 301 16.76 -25.08 -15.56
N LYS A 302 17.16 -24.89 -14.30
CA LYS A 302 17.67 -25.94 -13.44
C LYS A 302 16.52 -26.65 -12.74
N GLU A 303 16.69 -27.95 -12.48
CA GLU A 303 15.74 -28.70 -11.66
C GLU A 303 16.03 -28.44 -10.17
N PRO A 304 14.98 -28.24 -9.33
CA PRO A 304 15.16 -28.16 -7.90
C PRO A 304 15.85 -29.42 -7.34
N PRO A 305 16.76 -29.30 -6.37
CA PRO A 305 17.47 -30.46 -5.85
C PRO A 305 16.48 -31.41 -5.13
N ARG A 306 16.58 -32.71 -5.43
CA ARG A 306 15.83 -33.76 -4.73
C ARG A 306 16.61 -34.17 -3.47
N ASN A 307 16.69 -33.27 -2.51
CA ASN A 307 17.43 -33.49 -1.26
C ASN A 307 16.50 -33.48 -0.02
N PHE A 308 17.09 -33.82 1.12
CA PHE A 308 16.41 -33.93 2.41
C PHE A 308 16.42 -32.62 3.21
N ILE A 309 16.88 -31.52 2.60
CA ILE A 309 16.94 -30.21 3.24
C ILE A 309 15.62 -29.47 2.97
N VAL A 310 15.10 -28.82 3.99
CA VAL A 310 13.90 -28.01 3.86
C VAL A 310 14.16 -26.86 2.90
N SER A 311 13.37 -26.76 1.84
CA SER A 311 13.43 -25.73 0.82
C SER A 311 12.06 -25.09 0.58
N ASP A 312 12.04 -23.90 0.00
CA ASP A 312 10.83 -23.21 -0.42
C ASP A 312 10.56 -23.48 -1.90
N PRO A 313 9.58 -24.34 -2.27
CA PRO A 313 9.30 -24.66 -3.67
C PRO A 313 8.91 -23.43 -4.51
N SER A 314 8.36 -22.38 -3.89
CA SER A 314 7.99 -21.14 -4.59
C SER A 314 9.22 -20.39 -5.11
N ALA A 315 10.37 -20.54 -4.43
CA ALA A 315 11.64 -19.93 -4.83
C ALA A 315 12.18 -20.48 -6.16
N TYR A 316 11.75 -21.69 -6.56
CA TYR A 316 12.18 -22.32 -7.82
C TYR A 316 11.14 -22.22 -8.94
N THR A 317 10.00 -21.56 -8.69
CA THR A 317 8.88 -21.57 -9.62
C THR A 317 8.31 -20.18 -9.86
N TRP A 318 7.26 -19.82 -9.12
CA TRP A 318 6.49 -18.62 -9.42
C TRP A 318 7.12 -17.32 -8.91
N ARG A 319 7.90 -17.33 -7.82
CA ARG A 319 8.52 -16.09 -7.30
C ARG A 319 9.54 -15.49 -8.28
N PRO A 320 10.56 -16.25 -8.79
CA PRO A 320 11.47 -15.71 -9.79
C PRO A 320 10.74 -15.31 -11.08
N ALA A 321 9.73 -16.07 -11.51
CA ALA A 321 8.94 -15.71 -12.67
C ALA A 321 8.20 -14.38 -12.47
N LEU A 322 7.67 -14.14 -11.27
CA LEU A 322 6.99 -12.89 -10.93
C LEU A 322 7.96 -11.70 -10.88
N SER A 323 9.12 -11.86 -10.25
CA SER A 323 10.14 -10.80 -10.21
C SER A 323 10.75 -10.52 -11.60
N MET A 324 10.96 -11.54 -12.42
CA MET A 324 11.36 -11.36 -13.82
C MET A 324 10.26 -10.68 -14.65
N SER A 325 8.98 -10.98 -14.39
CA SER A 325 7.89 -10.27 -15.05
C SER A 325 7.91 -8.77 -14.73
N TYR A 326 8.21 -8.41 -13.50
CA TYR A 326 8.39 -7.02 -13.09
C TYR A 326 9.63 -6.38 -13.75
N SER A 327 10.73 -7.13 -13.88
CA SER A 327 11.93 -6.67 -14.60
C SER A 327 11.63 -6.38 -16.08
N TYR A 328 10.95 -7.27 -16.78
CA TYR A 328 10.50 -7.04 -18.17
C TYR A 328 9.54 -5.84 -18.28
N TRP A 329 8.66 -5.67 -17.28
CA TRP A 329 7.79 -4.50 -17.22
C TRP A 329 8.57 -3.19 -17.18
N ASN A 330 9.62 -3.11 -16.34
CA ASN A 330 10.46 -1.91 -16.24
C ASN A 330 11.29 -1.65 -17.51
N LEU A 331 11.59 -2.68 -18.29
CA LEU A 331 12.23 -2.55 -19.59
C LEU A 331 11.25 -2.18 -20.72
N GLY A 332 9.93 -2.12 -20.44
CA GLY A 332 8.90 -1.86 -21.45
C GLY A 332 8.54 -3.07 -22.31
N GLU A 333 9.03 -4.26 -21.97
CA GLU A 333 8.76 -5.51 -22.69
C GLU A 333 7.48 -6.18 -22.16
N PHE A 334 6.33 -5.51 -22.32
CA PHE A 334 5.06 -5.88 -21.67
C PHE A 334 4.53 -7.26 -22.07
N GLU A 335 4.77 -7.74 -23.30
CA GLU A 335 4.35 -9.09 -23.71
C GLU A 335 5.11 -10.19 -22.96
N GLN A 336 6.42 -10.02 -22.78
CA GLN A 336 7.24 -10.97 -22.02
C GLN A 336 6.89 -10.92 -20.53
N ALA A 337 6.70 -9.70 -20.02
CA ALA A 337 6.21 -9.47 -18.66
C ALA A 337 4.89 -10.23 -18.43
N MET A 338 3.90 -10.09 -19.32
CA MET A 338 2.61 -10.77 -19.22
C MET A 338 2.73 -12.30 -19.25
N LYS A 339 3.59 -12.86 -20.09
CA LYS A 339 3.78 -14.32 -20.16
C LYS A 339 4.25 -14.88 -18.83
N LEU A 340 5.26 -14.26 -18.22
CA LEU A 340 5.78 -14.70 -16.93
C LEU A 340 4.82 -14.42 -15.78
N PHE A 341 4.08 -13.32 -15.83
CA PHE A 341 3.02 -13.02 -14.89
C PHE A 341 1.92 -14.09 -14.90
N GLN A 342 1.45 -14.49 -16.09
CA GLN A 342 0.45 -15.54 -16.23
C GLN A 342 0.95 -16.90 -15.72
N TYR A 343 2.23 -17.22 -15.96
CA TYR A 343 2.85 -18.41 -15.40
C TYR A 343 2.85 -18.38 -13.86
N ALA A 344 3.27 -17.28 -13.25
CA ALA A 344 3.24 -17.10 -11.80
C ALA A 344 1.81 -17.18 -11.24
N LYS A 345 0.84 -16.56 -11.91
CA LYS A 345 -0.58 -16.60 -11.53
C LYS A 345 -1.16 -17.99 -11.57
N LYS A 346 -0.78 -18.82 -12.55
CA LYS A 346 -1.25 -20.22 -12.65
C LYS A 346 -0.81 -21.04 -11.44
N LEU A 347 0.39 -20.78 -10.91
CA LEU A 347 0.96 -21.52 -9.77
C LEU A 347 0.54 -20.95 -8.40
N ALA A 348 0.31 -19.65 -8.30
CA ALA A 348 -0.04 -18.97 -7.06
C ALA A 348 -1.23 -17.98 -7.24
N PRO A 349 -2.43 -18.45 -7.64
CA PRO A 349 -3.56 -17.59 -8.02
C PRO A 349 -4.13 -16.76 -6.87
N ASN A 350 -3.88 -17.16 -5.64
CA ASN A 350 -4.43 -16.52 -4.45
C ASN A 350 -3.54 -15.41 -3.88
N THR A 351 -2.32 -15.27 -4.38
CA THR A 351 -1.36 -14.26 -3.92
C THR A 351 -1.93 -12.84 -4.11
N PRO A 352 -2.07 -12.03 -3.03
CA PRO A 352 -2.70 -10.71 -3.10
C PRO A 352 -2.02 -9.78 -4.11
N PHE A 353 -0.69 -9.81 -4.19
CA PHE A 353 0.07 -9.01 -5.14
C PHE A 353 -0.30 -9.34 -6.60
N ILE A 354 -0.43 -10.63 -6.93
CA ILE A 354 -0.81 -11.07 -8.29
C ILE A 354 -2.22 -10.56 -8.62
N LYS A 355 -3.17 -10.68 -7.68
CA LYS A 355 -4.54 -10.17 -7.88
C LYS A 355 -4.59 -8.65 -8.08
N ALA A 356 -3.81 -7.92 -7.28
CA ALA A 356 -3.78 -6.46 -7.33
C ALA A 356 -3.12 -5.90 -8.61
N THR A 357 -2.13 -6.61 -9.17
CA THR A 357 -1.33 -6.11 -10.29
C THR A 357 -1.77 -6.62 -11.67
N GLU A 358 -2.64 -7.63 -11.74
CA GLU A 358 -3.06 -8.23 -13.02
C GLU A 358 -3.59 -7.23 -14.03
N HIS A 359 -4.45 -6.30 -13.57
CA HIS A 359 -5.02 -5.29 -14.45
C HIS A 359 -3.94 -4.43 -15.11
N SER A 360 -2.90 -4.05 -14.36
CA SER A 360 -1.78 -3.27 -14.88
C SER A 360 -1.04 -4.00 -16.02
N TYR A 361 -0.82 -5.32 -15.87
CA TYR A 361 -0.16 -6.11 -16.93
C TYR A 361 -0.99 -6.19 -18.22
N ILE A 362 -2.33 -6.36 -18.09
CA ILE A 362 -3.25 -6.34 -19.24
C ILE A 362 -3.21 -4.98 -19.92
N GLU A 363 -3.36 -3.90 -19.15
CA GLU A 363 -3.32 -2.53 -19.68
C GLU A 363 -1.99 -2.20 -20.36
N GLY A 364 -0.86 -2.71 -19.86
CA GLY A 364 0.45 -2.49 -20.46
C GLY A 364 0.53 -3.04 -21.89
N VAL A 365 0.07 -4.27 -22.10
CA VAL A 365 0.03 -4.90 -23.44
C VAL A 365 -0.94 -4.17 -24.37
N ASP A 366 -2.17 -3.95 -23.91
CA ASP A 366 -3.20 -3.27 -24.71
C ASP A 366 -2.78 -1.85 -25.07
N ARG A 367 -2.16 -1.15 -24.13
CA ARG A 367 -1.67 0.22 -24.32
C ARG A 367 -0.58 0.30 -25.39
N THR A 368 0.35 -0.65 -25.40
CA THR A 368 1.42 -0.67 -26.42
C THR A 368 0.85 -0.87 -27.81
N HIS A 369 -0.02 -1.85 -28.00
CA HIS A 369 -0.67 -2.11 -29.29
C HIS A 369 -1.52 -0.92 -29.76
N TYR A 370 -2.25 -0.27 -28.87
CA TYR A 370 -3.05 0.90 -29.20
C TYR A 370 -2.18 2.09 -29.64
N ILE A 371 -1.11 2.37 -28.90
CA ILE A 371 -0.20 3.50 -29.17
C ILE A 371 0.50 3.33 -30.51
N ASP A 372 1.01 2.14 -30.81
CA ASP A 372 1.71 1.86 -32.08
C ASP A 372 0.77 2.07 -33.28
N ARG A 373 -0.47 1.61 -33.19
CA ARG A 373 -1.50 1.82 -34.21
C ARG A 373 -1.86 3.31 -34.35
N LEU A 374 -2.02 4.02 -33.24
CA LEU A 374 -2.30 5.44 -33.22
C LEU A 374 -1.17 6.24 -33.88
N LEU A 375 0.09 5.98 -33.50
CA LEU A 375 1.26 6.64 -34.07
C LEU A 375 1.32 6.44 -35.59
N TRP A 376 1.10 5.21 -36.05
CA TRP A 376 1.05 4.93 -37.49
C TRP A 376 -0.05 5.72 -38.18
N LEU A 377 -1.26 5.78 -37.62
CA LEU A 377 -2.40 6.49 -38.19
C LEU A 377 -2.19 8.01 -38.17
N VAL A 378 -1.65 8.57 -37.09
CA VAL A 378 -1.30 10.01 -37.00
C VAL A 378 -0.31 10.35 -38.11
N LYS A 379 0.80 9.57 -38.23
CA LYS A 379 1.79 9.81 -39.29
C LYS A 379 1.21 9.73 -40.68
N TYR A 380 0.30 8.79 -40.92
CA TYR A 380 -0.39 8.66 -42.21
C TYR A 380 -1.29 9.83 -42.54
N LEU A 381 -1.97 10.44 -41.53
CA LEU A 381 -2.91 11.54 -41.70
C LEU A 381 -2.21 12.90 -41.75
N GLU A 382 -1.07 13.08 -41.04
CA GLU A 382 -0.34 14.38 -41.05
C GLU A 382 0.00 14.88 -42.47
N ASP A 383 0.32 13.97 -43.36
CA ASP A 383 0.65 14.29 -44.75
C ASP A 383 -0.58 14.48 -45.65
N LYS A 384 -1.79 14.10 -45.17
CA LYS A 384 -2.99 14.03 -46.02
C LYS A 384 -4.11 14.96 -45.55
N ASP A 385 -4.35 15.04 -44.27
CA ASP A 385 -5.52 15.74 -43.71
C ASP A 385 -5.27 16.02 -42.21
N ASN A 386 -4.69 17.17 -41.93
CA ASN A 386 -4.29 17.52 -40.56
C ASN A 386 -5.48 17.77 -39.61
N ASP A 387 -6.66 18.13 -40.14
CA ASP A 387 -7.87 18.30 -39.31
C ASP A 387 -8.35 16.96 -38.76
N LYS A 388 -8.23 15.88 -39.53
CA LYS A 388 -8.53 14.51 -39.05
C LYS A 388 -7.54 13.99 -37.99
N VAL A 389 -6.32 14.54 -37.92
CA VAL A 389 -5.39 14.21 -36.83
C VAL A 389 -5.92 14.75 -35.51
N GLU A 390 -6.45 15.97 -35.48
CA GLU A 390 -7.05 16.55 -34.28
C GLU A 390 -8.23 15.70 -33.77
N ASP A 391 -9.19 15.39 -34.65
CA ASP A 391 -10.34 14.54 -34.32
C ASP A 391 -9.90 13.18 -33.78
N LEU A 392 -8.87 12.58 -34.39
CA LEU A 392 -8.29 11.32 -33.92
C LEU A 392 -7.69 11.45 -32.51
N ILE A 393 -6.94 12.54 -32.27
CA ILE A 393 -6.30 12.78 -30.96
C ILE A 393 -7.36 13.09 -29.88
N GLU A 394 -8.43 13.78 -30.21
CA GLU A 394 -9.56 14.02 -29.31
C GLU A 394 -10.30 12.70 -28.96
N SER A 395 -10.37 11.78 -29.91
CA SER A 395 -11.01 10.47 -29.71
C SER A 395 -10.20 9.48 -28.88
N VAL A 396 -8.95 9.79 -28.52
CA VAL A 396 -8.10 8.92 -27.71
C VAL A 396 -8.76 8.65 -26.35
N PRO A 397 -8.92 7.38 -25.94
CA PRO A 397 -9.48 7.06 -24.64
C PRO A 397 -8.65 7.63 -23.49
N LYS A 398 -9.31 8.18 -22.49
CA LYS A 398 -8.71 8.89 -21.35
C LYS A 398 -7.67 8.06 -20.59
N GLN A 399 -7.85 6.74 -20.50
CA GLN A 399 -6.91 5.81 -19.87
C GLN A 399 -5.47 5.87 -20.44
N TYR A 400 -5.31 6.35 -21.69
CA TYR A 400 -4.01 6.49 -22.33
C TYR A 400 -3.35 7.87 -22.13
N PHE A 401 -4.05 8.87 -21.57
CA PHE A 401 -3.55 10.23 -21.45
C PHE A 401 -2.29 10.37 -20.58
N ARG A 402 -2.08 9.44 -19.63
CA ARG A 402 -0.86 9.41 -18.79
C ARG A 402 0.37 8.88 -19.55
N ASN A 403 0.19 8.33 -20.75
CA ASN A 403 1.31 7.89 -21.57
C ASN A 403 2.02 9.11 -22.19
N GLN A 404 3.35 9.14 -22.07
CA GLN A 404 4.16 10.26 -22.54
C GLN A 404 3.99 10.55 -24.03
N THR A 405 3.89 9.51 -24.89
CA THR A 405 3.69 9.65 -26.34
C THR A 405 2.35 10.29 -26.63
N ILE A 406 1.28 9.87 -25.97
CA ILE A 406 -0.06 10.45 -26.10
C ILE A 406 -0.07 11.91 -25.64
N ALA A 407 0.58 12.22 -24.51
CA ALA A 407 0.70 13.59 -24.01
C ALA A 407 1.42 14.50 -25.02
N LEU A 408 2.48 14.02 -25.67
CA LEU A 408 3.20 14.75 -26.72
C LEU A 408 2.32 14.98 -27.97
N LEU A 409 1.57 13.96 -28.41
CA LEU A 409 0.65 14.07 -29.54
C LEU A 409 -0.47 15.08 -29.24
N ARG A 410 -1.07 15.01 -28.05
CA ARG A 410 -2.08 15.98 -27.59
C ARG A 410 -1.51 17.41 -27.61
N ASN A 411 -0.35 17.61 -27.01
CA ASN A 411 0.32 18.92 -27.04
C ASN A 411 0.66 19.40 -28.43
N LYS A 412 0.95 18.52 -29.38
CA LYS A 412 1.25 18.87 -30.77
C LYS A 412 0.00 19.29 -31.56
N HIS A 413 -1.07 18.50 -31.46
CA HIS A 413 -2.21 18.57 -32.40
C HIS A 413 -3.47 19.21 -31.85
N LEU A 414 -3.74 19.20 -30.52
CA LEU A 414 -4.92 19.87 -29.99
C LEU A 414 -4.87 21.38 -30.19
N LYS A 415 -5.96 21.93 -30.63
CA LYS A 415 -6.15 23.40 -30.74
C LYS A 415 -6.42 24.02 -29.37
N PRO A 416 -6.05 25.27 -29.12
CA PRO A 416 -6.40 25.99 -27.92
C PRO A 416 -7.90 26.29 -27.85
N LYS A 417 -8.50 26.05 -26.66
CA LYS A 417 -9.85 26.49 -26.34
C LYS A 417 -9.79 27.83 -25.62
N PHE A 418 -10.75 28.71 -25.92
CA PHE A 418 -10.99 29.92 -25.13
C PHE A 418 -12.09 29.66 -24.12
N TRP A 419 -11.76 29.80 -22.84
CA TRP A 419 -12.69 29.58 -21.75
C TRP A 419 -13.60 30.78 -21.53
N ASP A 420 -14.85 30.54 -21.13
CA ASP A 420 -15.83 31.59 -20.84
C ASP A 420 -15.34 32.53 -19.73
N LYS A 421 -15.82 33.77 -19.71
CA LYS A 421 -15.43 34.80 -18.72
C LYS A 421 -15.90 34.49 -17.31
N ASP A 422 -16.94 33.67 -17.15
CA ASP A 422 -17.43 33.15 -15.86
C ASP A 422 -16.73 31.83 -15.45
N SER A 423 -15.74 31.38 -16.23
CA SER A 423 -15.01 30.14 -15.90
C SER A 423 -13.89 30.37 -14.90
N LEU A 424 -13.78 29.42 -13.95
CA LEU A 424 -12.72 29.35 -12.98
C LEU A 424 -12.16 27.93 -12.97
N VAL A 425 -10.88 27.80 -13.22
CA VAL A 425 -10.19 26.50 -13.25
C VAL A 425 -9.22 26.41 -12.10
N ILE A 426 -9.28 25.29 -11.34
CA ILE A 426 -8.30 24.97 -10.31
C ILE A 426 -7.51 23.74 -10.78
N TYR A 427 -6.22 23.91 -10.97
CA TYR A 427 -5.32 22.82 -11.34
C TYR A 427 -4.54 22.33 -10.12
N CYS A 428 -4.79 21.08 -9.73
CA CYS A 428 -4.16 20.43 -8.58
C CYS A 428 -3.07 19.41 -8.97
N GLY A 429 -2.96 19.10 -10.26
CA GLY A 429 -2.01 18.11 -10.74
C GLY A 429 -2.35 16.69 -10.33
N ASN A 430 -1.37 15.79 -10.50
CA ASN A 430 -1.48 14.39 -10.09
C ASN A 430 -1.03 14.25 -8.64
N THR A 431 -1.97 14.29 -7.70
CA THR A 431 -1.69 14.07 -6.27
C THR A 431 -1.51 12.58 -5.98
N PRO A 432 -0.70 12.20 -4.95
CA PRO A 432 -0.56 10.79 -4.55
C PRO A 432 -1.89 10.14 -4.13
N ASP A 433 -2.73 10.90 -3.42
CA ASP A 433 -4.05 10.44 -2.99
C ASP A 433 -5.09 10.75 -4.08
N VAL A 434 -6.01 9.81 -4.29
CA VAL A 434 -7.22 10.00 -5.10
C VAL A 434 -8.26 10.68 -4.24
N TRP A 435 -8.83 11.80 -4.72
CA TRP A 435 -9.84 12.55 -3.96
C TRP A 435 -10.83 13.30 -4.86
N ASN A 436 -12.07 13.35 -4.40
CA ASN A 436 -13.17 14.16 -4.92
C ASN A 436 -14.12 14.51 -3.75
N PRO A 437 -15.25 15.21 -3.94
CA PRO A 437 -16.14 15.57 -2.84
C PRO A 437 -16.64 14.43 -1.95
N LYS A 438 -16.77 13.19 -2.48
CA LYS A 438 -17.13 12.00 -1.68
C LYS A 438 -16.08 11.67 -0.61
N SER A 439 -14.83 12.06 -0.82
CA SER A 439 -13.72 11.81 0.13
C SER A 439 -13.87 12.54 1.47
N ILE A 440 -14.72 13.56 1.55
CA ILE A 440 -15.08 14.25 2.81
C ILE A 440 -15.70 13.26 3.82
N GLU A 441 -16.51 12.31 3.33
CA GLU A 441 -17.21 11.34 4.19
C GLU A 441 -16.25 10.33 4.84
N THR A 442 -15.19 9.95 4.14
CA THR A 442 -14.19 8.98 4.61
C THR A 442 -12.97 9.62 5.26
N GLY A 443 -12.83 10.93 5.11
CA GLY A 443 -11.71 11.74 5.58
C GLY A 443 -10.68 11.99 4.48
N VAL A 444 -10.38 13.26 4.25
CA VAL A 444 -9.41 13.79 3.28
C VAL A 444 -8.45 14.75 3.96
N GLY A 445 -7.32 15.06 3.34
CA GLY A 445 -6.36 16.05 3.85
C GLY A 445 -6.97 17.46 3.88
N GLY A 446 -6.54 18.32 4.82
CA GLY A 446 -7.08 19.67 4.95
C GLY A 446 -6.79 20.57 3.75
N SER A 447 -5.78 20.27 2.97
CA SER A 447 -5.46 21.00 1.74
C SER A 447 -6.41 20.66 0.60
N GLU A 448 -6.76 19.40 0.45
CA GLU A 448 -7.73 18.87 -0.51
C GLU A 448 -9.16 19.29 -0.12
N GLU A 449 -9.48 19.22 1.19
CA GLU A 449 -10.72 19.74 1.78
C GLU A 449 -10.94 21.21 1.39
N ALA A 450 -9.87 22.02 1.42
CA ALA A 450 -9.93 23.42 1.04
C ALA A 450 -10.33 23.63 -0.43
N VAL A 451 -9.79 22.86 -1.35
CA VAL A 451 -10.16 22.94 -2.77
C VAL A 451 -11.62 22.56 -2.97
N ILE A 452 -12.08 21.46 -2.34
CA ILE A 452 -13.46 20.99 -2.49
C ILE A 452 -14.46 22.07 -2.04
N HIS A 453 -14.26 22.64 -0.85
CA HIS A 453 -15.19 23.64 -0.33
C HIS A 453 -15.08 24.96 -1.09
N MET A 454 -13.87 25.42 -1.41
CA MET A 454 -13.69 26.67 -2.11
C MET A 454 -14.29 26.64 -3.54
N ALA A 455 -14.11 25.52 -4.25
CA ALA A 455 -14.70 25.31 -5.57
C ALA A 455 -16.24 25.38 -5.52
N LYS A 456 -16.84 24.75 -4.51
CA LYS A 456 -18.30 24.79 -4.26
C LYS A 456 -18.80 26.22 -3.97
N GLU A 457 -18.07 26.99 -3.17
CA GLU A 457 -18.46 28.37 -2.89
C GLU A 457 -18.32 29.29 -4.12
N PHE A 458 -17.32 29.06 -4.97
CA PHE A 458 -17.21 29.79 -6.25
C PHE A 458 -18.38 29.50 -7.20
N VAL A 459 -18.91 28.27 -7.22
CA VAL A 459 -20.15 27.96 -7.96
C VAL A 459 -21.34 28.79 -7.43
N LYS A 460 -21.47 28.94 -6.10
CA LYS A 460 -22.54 29.78 -5.51
C LYS A 460 -22.38 31.27 -5.86
N LEU A 461 -21.15 31.72 -6.12
CA LEU A 461 -20.85 33.08 -6.59
C LEU A 461 -21.06 33.27 -8.10
N GLY A 462 -21.51 32.22 -8.82
CA GLY A 462 -21.87 32.26 -10.23
C GLY A 462 -20.76 31.81 -11.20
N TYR A 463 -19.63 31.31 -10.72
CA TYR A 463 -18.58 30.77 -11.58
C TYR A 463 -18.89 29.37 -12.09
N LYS A 464 -18.51 29.08 -13.36
CA LYS A 464 -18.40 27.73 -13.89
C LYS A 464 -17.04 27.16 -13.45
N VAL A 465 -17.05 26.27 -12.46
CA VAL A 465 -15.82 25.78 -11.84
C VAL A 465 -15.45 24.40 -12.37
N THR A 466 -14.20 24.26 -12.83
CA THR A 466 -13.60 22.98 -13.20
C THR A 466 -12.35 22.73 -12.36
N VAL A 467 -12.25 21.57 -11.73
CA VAL A 467 -11.09 21.13 -10.94
C VAL A 467 -10.37 20.01 -11.68
N TYR A 468 -9.11 20.22 -12.01
CA TYR A 468 -8.22 19.20 -12.58
C TYR A 468 -7.34 18.58 -11.49
N ASN A 469 -7.63 17.36 -11.11
CA ASN A 469 -6.89 16.63 -10.06
C ASN A 469 -6.83 15.12 -10.33
N ASN A 470 -6.29 14.35 -9.41
CA ASN A 470 -6.41 12.89 -9.39
C ASN A 470 -7.76 12.53 -8.74
N CYS A 471 -8.88 12.73 -9.49
CA CYS A 471 -10.23 12.62 -8.94
C CYS A 471 -10.75 11.17 -8.82
N GLY A 472 -10.11 10.22 -9.49
CA GLY A 472 -10.55 8.82 -9.58
C GLY A 472 -11.84 8.66 -10.40
N GLU A 473 -12.94 9.24 -9.94
CA GLU A 473 -14.22 9.32 -10.65
C GLU A 473 -14.47 10.74 -11.13
N GLU A 474 -14.53 10.91 -12.44
CA GLU A 474 -14.85 12.20 -13.06
C GLU A 474 -16.35 12.46 -13.00
N GLY A 475 -16.74 13.72 -12.95
CA GLY A 475 -18.15 14.10 -12.97
C GLY A 475 -18.39 15.48 -12.36
N VAL A 476 -19.67 15.83 -12.29
CA VAL A 476 -20.12 17.07 -11.67
C VAL A 476 -20.63 16.79 -10.27
N PHE A 477 -20.00 17.41 -9.27
CA PHE A 477 -20.36 17.32 -7.86
C PHE A 477 -20.62 18.72 -7.30
N ASP A 478 -21.77 18.97 -6.73
CA ASP A 478 -22.17 20.29 -6.20
C ASP A 478 -22.02 21.44 -7.21
N GLY A 479 -22.18 21.14 -8.50
CA GLY A 479 -22.01 22.11 -9.59
C GLY A 479 -20.56 22.33 -10.05
N VAL A 480 -19.60 21.67 -9.44
CA VAL A 480 -18.18 21.69 -9.81
C VAL A 480 -17.87 20.49 -10.70
N GLU A 481 -17.24 20.69 -11.84
CA GLU A 481 -16.75 19.64 -12.72
C GLU A 481 -15.36 19.18 -12.26
N TYR A 482 -15.19 17.86 -11.99
CA TYR A 482 -13.93 17.24 -11.63
C TYR A 482 -13.42 16.38 -12.79
N LEU A 483 -12.23 16.67 -13.25
CA LEU A 483 -11.56 15.98 -14.36
C LEU A 483 -10.15 15.52 -13.94
N ASP A 484 -9.69 14.42 -14.55
CA ASP A 484 -8.30 13.97 -14.32
C ASP A 484 -7.32 15.07 -14.81
N SER A 485 -6.30 15.35 -14.00
CA SER A 485 -5.31 16.41 -14.22
C SER A 485 -4.61 16.31 -15.58
N VAL A 486 -4.48 15.11 -16.15
CA VAL A 486 -3.87 14.89 -17.47
C VAL A 486 -4.71 15.40 -18.65
N GLN A 487 -5.96 15.78 -18.40
CA GLN A 487 -6.84 16.32 -19.46
C GLN A 487 -6.64 17.82 -19.70
N LEU A 488 -5.97 18.52 -18.77
CA LEU A 488 -5.68 19.94 -18.98
C LEU A 488 -4.93 20.13 -20.32
N ASN A 489 -5.44 20.97 -21.20
CA ASN A 489 -4.72 21.41 -22.39
C ASN A 489 -3.93 22.67 -22.06
N PRO A 490 -2.59 22.63 -21.99
CA PRO A 490 -1.78 23.80 -21.60
C PRO A 490 -1.82 24.93 -22.63
N LYS A 491 -2.36 24.71 -23.83
CA LYS A 491 -2.55 25.74 -24.86
C LYS A 491 -3.81 26.55 -24.67
N ASP A 492 -4.74 26.10 -23.82
CA ASP A 492 -6.01 26.79 -23.62
C ASP A 492 -5.80 28.21 -23.07
N HIS A 493 -6.72 29.09 -23.42
CA HIS A 493 -6.79 30.43 -22.89
C HIS A 493 -7.85 30.47 -21.77
N PHE A 494 -7.39 30.41 -20.54
CA PHE A 494 -8.25 30.39 -19.37
C PHE A 494 -8.71 31.80 -18.99
N ASN A 495 -9.85 31.91 -18.32
CA ASN A 495 -10.23 33.17 -17.69
C ASN A 495 -9.54 33.28 -16.32
N ILE A 496 -10.01 32.57 -15.29
CA ILE A 496 -9.31 32.50 -14.01
C ILE A 496 -8.68 31.12 -13.90
N LEU A 497 -7.36 31.07 -13.70
CA LEU A 497 -6.63 29.83 -13.51
C LEU A 497 -5.85 29.87 -12.18
N ILE A 498 -6.17 28.92 -11.29
CA ILE A 498 -5.53 28.75 -10.00
C ILE A 498 -4.64 27.53 -10.06
N GLY A 499 -3.33 27.72 -9.89
CA GLY A 499 -2.37 26.65 -9.68
C GLY A 499 -2.28 26.30 -8.20
N TRP A 500 -2.85 25.18 -7.79
CA TRP A 500 -2.81 24.74 -6.40
C TRP A 500 -1.51 24.00 -6.13
N ARG A 501 -0.72 24.48 -5.16
CA ARG A 501 0.59 23.92 -4.75
C ARG A 501 1.66 23.90 -5.85
N THR A 502 1.43 24.55 -6.97
CA THR A 502 2.36 24.55 -8.13
C THR A 502 2.35 25.87 -8.89
N ASN A 503 3.51 26.26 -9.40
CA ASN A 503 3.63 27.36 -10.37
C ASN A 503 3.56 26.80 -11.81
N LEU A 504 2.36 26.43 -12.28
CA LEU A 504 2.16 25.96 -13.64
C LEU A 504 2.37 27.06 -14.71
N PHE A 505 2.36 28.33 -14.31
CA PHE A 505 2.52 29.46 -15.22
C PHE A 505 3.94 29.61 -15.78
N ALA A 506 4.93 28.99 -15.12
CA ALA A 506 6.30 28.88 -15.63
C ALA A 506 6.37 28.15 -17.00
N TYR A 507 5.33 27.41 -17.38
CA TYR A 507 5.21 26.74 -18.69
C TYR A 507 4.46 27.56 -19.74
N ASN A 508 4.36 28.87 -19.56
CA ASN A 508 3.73 29.82 -20.51
C ASN A 508 2.23 29.56 -20.77
N ILE A 509 1.50 29.09 -19.79
CA ILE A 509 0.06 28.89 -19.86
C ILE A 509 -0.64 30.27 -19.88
N GLN A 510 -1.63 30.43 -20.71
CA GLN A 510 -2.35 31.69 -20.88
C GLN A 510 -3.61 31.74 -20.00
N ALA A 511 -3.76 32.79 -19.21
CA ALA A 511 -4.98 33.06 -18.45
C ALA A 511 -5.13 34.58 -18.23
N SER A 512 -6.38 35.06 -18.12
CA SER A 512 -6.65 36.47 -17.80
C SER A 512 -6.28 36.81 -16.35
N LYS A 513 -6.49 35.83 -15.44
CA LYS A 513 -6.02 35.88 -14.03
C LYS A 513 -5.24 34.65 -13.70
N LYS A 514 -4.02 34.82 -13.19
CA LYS A 514 -3.05 33.77 -12.89
C LYS A 514 -2.73 33.77 -11.39
N ILE A 515 -3.25 32.79 -10.66
CA ILE A 515 -3.15 32.74 -9.21
C ILE A 515 -2.45 31.44 -8.78
N ILE A 516 -1.47 31.56 -7.89
CA ILE A 516 -0.86 30.41 -7.21
C ILE A 516 -1.46 30.32 -5.82
N TRP A 517 -2.06 29.18 -5.46
CA TRP A 517 -2.60 28.92 -4.14
C TRP A 517 -1.72 27.90 -3.39
N VAL A 518 -1.02 28.37 -2.37
CA VAL A 518 0.02 27.59 -1.67
C VAL A 518 -0.56 26.96 -0.42
N HIS A 519 -0.40 25.63 -0.29
CA HIS A 519 -0.85 24.86 0.87
C HIS A 519 0.30 24.11 1.58
N ASP A 520 1.54 24.32 1.13
CA ASP A 520 2.75 23.74 1.71
C ASP A 520 3.83 24.81 1.86
N LEU A 521 4.99 24.41 2.36
CA LEU A 521 6.17 25.27 2.26
C LEU A 521 6.46 25.56 0.78
N PRO A 522 6.71 26.81 0.39
CA PRO A 522 6.97 27.18 -0.99
C PRO A 522 8.28 26.54 -1.47
N ASN A 523 8.18 25.47 -2.25
CA ASN A 523 9.29 24.66 -2.74
C ASN A 523 9.50 24.76 -4.27
N PHE A 524 8.73 25.60 -4.95
CA PHE A 524 8.85 25.84 -6.39
C PHE A 524 9.72 27.05 -6.70
N ASN A 525 10.23 27.11 -7.93
CA ASN A 525 11.14 28.18 -8.35
C ASN A 525 10.43 29.54 -8.41
N LEU A 526 10.85 30.47 -7.58
CA LEU A 526 10.44 31.88 -7.52
C LEU A 526 11.58 32.82 -7.99
N SER A 527 12.23 32.48 -9.13
CA SER A 527 13.14 33.40 -9.80
C SER A 527 12.40 34.64 -10.27
N GLU A 528 13.13 35.72 -10.56
CA GLU A 528 12.55 37.01 -11.05
C GLU A 528 11.69 36.77 -12.29
N ASP A 529 12.09 35.90 -13.21
CA ASP A 529 11.33 35.60 -14.41
C ASP A 529 10.04 34.83 -14.11
N ASN A 530 10.11 33.85 -13.18
CA ASN A 530 8.91 33.10 -12.78
C ASN A 530 7.92 33.93 -11.97
N ILE A 531 8.38 34.91 -11.20
CA ILE A 531 7.49 35.83 -10.46
C ILE A 531 6.66 36.72 -11.43
N LYS A 532 7.19 37.02 -12.59
CA LYS A 532 6.45 37.78 -13.63
C LYS A 532 5.31 37.01 -14.27
N THR A 533 5.30 35.67 -14.18
CA THR A 533 4.37 34.79 -14.89
C THR A 533 2.98 34.68 -14.23
N PHE A 534 2.81 35.12 -13.00
CA PHE A 534 1.53 35.09 -12.28
C PHE A 534 1.15 36.44 -11.67
N ASP A 535 -0.13 36.64 -11.40
CA ASP A 535 -0.64 37.89 -10.84
C ASP A 535 -0.54 37.92 -9.31
N LYS A 536 -0.98 36.86 -8.64
CA LYS A 536 -1.00 36.75 -7.19
C LYS A 536 -0.52 35.37 -6.70
N ILE A 537 0.12 35.39 -5.52
CA ILE A 537 0.41 34.19 -4.74
C ILE A 537 -0.36 34.25 -3.42
N VAL A 538 -1.24 33.27 -3.20
CA VAL A 538 -2.11 33.21 -2.03
C VAL A 538 -1.47 32.35 -0.97
N MET A 539 -1.23 32.97 0.18
CA MET A 539 -0.64 32.38 1.38
C MET A 539 -1.68 32.25 2.49
N LEU A 540 -1.63 31.21 3.30
CA LEU A 540 -2.70 30.90 4.25
C LEU A 540 -2.56 31.60 5.61
N SER A 541 -1.51 32.39 5.84
CA SER A 541 -1.28 33.20 7.04
C SER A 541 -0.16 34.19 6.81
N LYS A 542 0.02 35.15 7.72
CA LYS A 542 1.16 36.06 7.71
C LYS A 542 2.48 35.31 7.98
N TYR A 543 2.44 34.32 8.88
CA TYR A 543 3.57 33.40 9.07
C TYR A 543 3.92 32.69 7.75
N HIS A 544 2.95 32.16 7.05
CA HIS A 544 3.18 31.48 5.77
C HIS A 544 3.78 32.44 4.73
N ALA A 545 3.28 33.67 4.64
CA ALA A 545 3.83 34.67 3.76
C ALA A 545 5.28 35.05 4.10
N SER A 546 5.65 35.05 5.39
CA SER A 546 7.02 35.31 5.85
C SER A 546 8.05 34.26 5.40
N LEU A 547 7.61 33.09 4.96
CA LEU A 547 8.47 32.00 4.44
C LEU A 547 8.81 32.18 2.95
N LEU A 548 8.19 33.13 2.26
CA LEU A 548 8.50 33.44 0.87
C LEU A 548 9.90 34.05 0.75
N PRO A 549 10.60 33.83 -0.37
CA PRO A 549 11.83 34.52 -0.69
C PRO A 549 11.61 36.05 -0.75
N LYS A 550 12.60 36.83 -0.29
CA LYS A 550 12.53 38.31 -0.20
C LYS A 550 12.37 39.01 -1.54
N ASN A 551 12.63 38.33 -2.66
CA ASN A 551 12.46 38.88 -4.01
C ASN A 551 11.01 38.83 -4.52
N VAL A 552 10.08 38.23 -3.77
CA VAL A 552 8.65 38.27 -4.13
C VAL A 552 8.07 39.61 -3.69
N PRO A 553 7.56 40.44 -4.62
CA PRO A 553 6.98 41.74 -4.32
C PRO A 553 5.74 41.61 -3.42
N GLU A 554 5.58 42.55 -2.45
CA GLU A 554 4.43 42.52 -1.52
C GLU A 554 3.07 42.63 -2.25
N GLU A 555 3.02 43.41 -3.33
CA GLU A 555 1.80 43.55 -4.15
C GLU A 555 1.35 42.21 -4.80
N LYS A 556 2.22 41.24 -4.94
CA LYS A 556 1.85 39.90 -5.44
C LYS A 556 1.37 38.95 -4.33
N ILE A 557 1.67 39.25 -3.07
CA ILE A 557 1.32 38.41 -1.94
C ILE A 557 -0.11 38.71 -1.49
N TYR A 558 -0.93 37.70 -1.39
CA TYR A 558 -2.26 37.77 -0.80
C TYR A 558 -2.38 36.79 0.37
N VAL A 559 -2.73 37.32 1.55
CA VAL A 559 -2.87 36.47 2.76
C VAL A 559 -4.34 36.13 2.94
N SER A 560 -4.62 34.85 2.90
CA SER A 560 -5.96 34.26 3.08
C SER A 560 -5.99 33.29 4.27
N THR A 561 -6.97 32.42 4.33
CA THR A 561 -7.10 31.36 5.33
C THR A 561 -7.90 30.20 4.74
N ASN A 562 -7.91 29.05 5.43
CA ASN A 562 -8.88 28.00 5.19
C ASN A 562 -10.19 28.31 5.96
N GLY A 563 -11.33 27.88 5.43
CA GLY A 563 -12.62 28.11 6.00
C GLY A 563 -13.19 26.92 6.78
N LEU A 564 -14.38 27.11 7.31
CA LEU A 564 -15.21 26.12 8.00
C LEU A 564 -16.56 25.98 7.28
N VAL A 565 -17.24 24.85 7.47
CA VAL A 565 -18.61 24.62 6.95
C VAL A 565 -19.59 24.80 8.11
N PRO A 566 -20.36 25.91 8.18
CA PRO A 566 -21.21 26.21 9.32
C PRO A 566 -22.22 25.10 9.66
N ASP A 567 -22.79 24.45 8.66
CA ASP A 567 -23.76 23.38 8.82
C ASP A 567 -23.23 22.16 9.57
N ASP A 568 -21.93 21.88 9.50
CA ASP A 568 -21.31 20.75 10.17
C ASP A 568 -21.21 20.92 11.69
N TYR A 569 -21.39 22.15 12.18
CA TYR A 569 -21.33 22.49 13.62
C TYR A 569 -22.71 22.57 14.27
N ARG A 570 -23.81 22.48 13.51
CA ARG A 570 -25.16 22.57 14.03
C ARG A 570 -25.46 21.45 15.03
N GLY A 571 -25.90 21.83 16.23
CA GLY A 571 -26.31 20.88 17.28
C GLY A 571 -25.15 20.24 18.06
N LEU A 572 -23.89 20.56 17.75
CA LEU A 572 -22.73 20.08 18.50
C LEU A 572 -22.65 20.67 19.92
N ASP A 573 -23.24 21.83 20.16
CA ASP A 573 -23.34 22.47 21.51
C ASP A 573 -24.05 21.62 22.54
N ASN A 574 -24.93 20.70 22.11
CA ASN A 574 -25.68 19.78 22.96
C ASN A 574 -24.86 18.57 23.42
N ILE A 575 -23.65 18.36 22.88
CA ILE A 575 -22.78 17.25 23.24
C ILE A 575 -22.16 17.53 24.61
N LYS A 576 -22.33 16.59 25.55
CA LYS A 576 -21.73 16.69 26.89
C LYS A 576 -20.22 16.61 26.79
N ARG A 577 -19.57 17.63 27.31
CA ARG A 577 -18.10 17.71 27.37
C ARG A 577 -17.55 16.94 28.57
N GLU A 578 -16.43 16.24 28.34
CA GLU A 578 -15.68 15.47 29.34
C GLU A 578 -14.51 16.34 29.87
N PRO A 579 -14.47 16.72 31.16
CA PRO A 579 -13.56 17.75 31.69
C PRO A 579 -12.07 17.43 31.51
N HIS A 580 -11.69 16.15 31.60
CA HIS A 580 -10.28 15.73 31.54
C HIS A 580 -9.89 15.05 30.22
N ARG A 581 -10.76 15.21 29.21
CA ARG A 581 -10.54 14.67 27.87
C ARG A 581 -9.76 15.65 26.98
N ILE A 582 -8.63 15.19 26.48
CA ILE A 582 -7.79 15.88 25.51
C ILE A 582 -8.07 15.31 24.12
N ILE A 583 -8.08 16.17 23.11
CA ILE A 583 -8.05 15.74 21.70
C ILE A 583 -6.76 16.17 21.03
N TYR A 584 -6.20 15.26 20.24
CA TYR A 584 -5.13 15.50 19.28
C TYR A 584 -5.58 15.00 17.91
N ALA A 585 -5.73 15.88 16.93
CA ALA A 585 -6.25 15.52 15.60
C ALA A 585 -5.38 16.13 14.49
N SER A 586 -4.12 15.68 14.44
CA SER A 586 -3.14 16.06 13.44
C SER A 586 -2.14 14.90 13.25
N SER A 587 -1.27 15.00 12.25
CA SER A 587 -0.22 14.00 12.03
C SER A 587 0.60 13.78 13.29
N TYR A 588 0.87 12.51 13.64
CA TYR A 588 1.47 12.15 14.93
C TYR A 588 2.91 12.66 15.10
N ASP A 589 3.62 12.89 13.99
CA ASP A 589 4.98 13.44 13.95
C ASP A 589 5.04 14.97 14.23
N ARG A 590 3.90 15.63 14.45
CA ARG A 590 3.81 17.07 14.71
C ARG A 590 3.74 17.41 16.18
N GLY A 591 4.39 16.62 17.04
CA GLY A 591 4.56 16.93 18.46
C GLY A 591 3.76 16.07 19.44
N LEU A 592 2.96 15.10 18.98
CA LEU A 592 2.23 14.19 19.88
C LEU A 592 3.15 13.41 20.82
N GLU A 593 4.33 13.00 20.34
CA GLU A 593 5.35 12.28 21.14
C GLU A 593 5.68 13.01 22.44
N LYS A 594 5.72 14.36 22.42
CA LYS A 594 5.96 15.17 23.61
C LYS A 594 4.90 14.98 24.69
N ILE A 595 3.63 14.93 24.32
CA ILE A 595 2.54 14.71 25.28
C ILE A 595 2.61 13.28 25.84
N LEU A 596 2.75 12.30 24.95
CA LEU A 596 2.72 10.89 25.36
C LEU A 596 3.97 10.45 26.14
N SER A 597 5.12 11.05 25.88
CA SER A 597 6.35 10.79 26.67
C SER A 597 6.28 11.36 28.10
N ASN A 598 5.38 12.33 28.35
CA ASN A 598 5.13 12.90 29.67
C ASN A 598 3.76 12.43 30.25
N TRP A 599 3.15 11.41 29.67
CA TRP A 599 1.80 10.98 30.02
C TRP A 599 1.69 10.47 31.46
N ALA A 600 2.69 9.76 31.96
CA ALA A 600 2.75 9.29 33.34
C ALA A 600 2.67 10.46 34.36
N ASP A 601 3.37 11.57 34.11
CA ASP A 601 3.34 12.76 34.96
C ASP A 601 1.98 13.46 34.89
N ILE A 602 1.37 13.50 33.70
CA ILE A 602 0.03 14.06 33.49
C ILE A 602 -1.00 13.24 34.28
N ARG A 603 -0.97 11.91 34.16
CA ARG A 603 -1.87 11.00 34.91
C ARG A 603 -1.62 11.02 36.43
N THR A 604 -0.40 11.17 36.85
CA THR A 604 -0.09 11.37 38.28
C THR A 604 -0.73 12.65 38.82
N ALA A 605 -0.78 13.70 38.02
CA ALA A 605 -1.36 14.98 38.40
C ALA A 605 -2.90 15.02 38.26
N VAL A 606 -3.48 14.26 37.32
CA VAL A 606 -4.91 14.15 36.98
C VAL A 606 -5.17 12.68 36.60
N PRO A 607 -5.54 11.82 37.58
CA PRO A 607 -5.60 10.35 37.38
C PRO A 607 -6.59 9.86 36.32
N ASP A 608 -7.65 10.61 36.07
CA ASP A 608 -8.69 10.31 35.08
C ASP A 608 -8.50 11.11 33.76
N ALA A 609 -7.32 11.66 33.50
CA ALA A 609 -7.03 12.31 32.23
C ALA A 609 -7.00 11.27 31.08
N GLU A 610 -7.62 11.63 29.97
CA GLU A 610 -7.64 10.85 28.75
C GLU A 610 -7.18 11.68 27.54
N ILE A 611 -6.47 11.06 26.63
CA ILE A 611 -6.11 11.67 25.34
C ILE A 611 -6.59 10.79 24.19
N HIS A 612 -7.34 11.40 23.28
CA HIS A 612 -7.90 10.78 22.11
C HIS A 612 -7.18 11.29 20.85
N CYS A 613 -6.49 10.40 20.14
CA CYS A 613 -5.65 10.70 19.00
C CYS A 613 -6.31 10.25 17.70
N TYR A 614 -6.43 11.18 16.75
CA TYR A 614 -7.04 10.95 15.44
C TYR A 614 -6.09 11.39 14.34
N TYR A 615 -5.90 10.62 13.30
CA TYR A 615 -5.24 10.89 12.03
C TYR A 615 -4.86 9.58 11.33
N GLY A 616 -4.34 8.59 12.09
CA GLY A 616 -3.86 7.31 11.59
C GLY A 616 -2.48 7.38 10.92
N TRP A 617 -2.06 6.26 10.38
CA TRP A 617 -0.72 6.05 9.86
C TRP A 617 -0.61 6.08 8.32
N ASN A 618 -1.72 6.17 7.58
CA ASN A 618 -1.74 6.00 6.11
C ASN A 618 -0.73 6.93 5.39
N THR A 619 -0.71 8.23 5.75
CA THR A 619 0.22 9.19 5.16
C THR A 619 1.67 8.89 5.54
N TYR A 620 1.92 8.53 6.82
CA TYR A 620 3.25 8.16 7.28
C TYR A 620 3.76 6.90 6.58
N ASP A 621 2.92 5.87 6.47
CA ASP A 621 3.27 4.60 5.82
C ASP A 621 3.54 4.80 4.32
N SER A 622 2.77 5.66 3.66
CA SER A 622 3.04 6.05 2.28
C SER A 622 4.43 6.69 2.14
N TYR A 623 4.77 7.66 2.98
CA TYR A 623 6.10 8.27 2.95
C TYR A 623 7.22 7.29 3.31
N ALA A 624 6.98 6.35 4.23
CA ALA A 624 7.93 5.30 4.56
C ALA A 624 8.22 4.39 3.35
N ASN A 625 7.18 4.01 2.61
CA ASN A 625 7.30 3.18 1.40
C ASN A 625 8.11 3.87 0.29
N TYR A 626 8.06 5.21 0.23
CA TYR A 626 8.89 6.01 -0.69
C TYR A 626 10.28 6.37 -0.13
N GLY A 627 10.65 5.84 1.05
CA GLY A 627 11.94 6.13 1.67
C GLY A 627 12.12 7.57 2.18
N LEU A 628 11.03 8.33 2.33
CA LEU A 628 11.04 9.75 2.69
C LEU A 628 11.08 9.99 4.20
N ILE A 629 10.89 8.95 5.02
CA ILE A 629 10.93 9.05 6.48
C ILE A 629 12.38 9.01 6.98
N LYS A 630 12.79 10.07 7.65
CA LYS A 630 14.14 10.19 8.23
C LYS A 630 14.30 9.39 9.52
N ASP A 631 13.31 9.40 10.39
CA ASP A 631 13.32 8.67 11.67
C ASP A 631 12.55 7.34 11.52
N LYS A 632 13.25 6.30 11.12
CA LYS A 632 12.68 4.96 10.92
C LYS A 632 12.10 4.34 12.21
N GLY A 633 12.57 4.76 13.40
CA GLY A 633 12.10 4.25 14.71
C GLY A 633 10.88 4.98 15.27
N PHE A 634 10.44 6.07 14.67
CA PHE A 634 9.36 6.92 15.19
C PHE A 634 8.04 6.16 15.38
N LYS A 635 7.60 5.42 14.37
CA LYS A 635 6.33 4.67 14.43
C LYS A 635 6.33 3.64 15.56
N GLU A 636 7.41 2.90 15.73
CA GLU A 636 7.55 1.89 16.79
C GLU A 636 7.49 2.53 18.18
N ARG A 637 8.21 3.65 18.40
CA ARG A 637 8.14 4.40 19.66
C ARG A 637 6.72 4.89 19.95
N MET A 638 6.04 5.44 18.95
CA MET A 638 4.66 5.92 19.10
C MET A 638 3.68 4.79 19.41
N LEU A 639 3.79 3.64 18.72
CA LEU A 639 2.96 2.46 19.00
C LEU A 639 3.14 1.95 20.44
N ASN A 640 4.34 2.08 21.01
CA ASN A 640 4.58 1.77 22.42
C ASN A 640 3.96 2.82 23.35
N LEU A 641 4.06 4.11 23.00
CA LEU A 641 3.45 5.19 23.79
C LEU A 641 1.91 5.14 23.78
N PHE A 642 1.29 4.65 22.73
CA PHE A 642 -0.17 4.46 22.65
C PHE A 642 -0.70 3.35 23.60
N LYS A 643 0.15 2.46 24.11
CA LYS A 643 -0.26 1.40 25.05
C LYS A 643 -0.51 1.90 26.48
N GLN A 644 -0.22 3.17 26.77
CA GLN A 644 -0.39 3.74 28.10
C GLN A 644 -1.89 3.85 28.47
N GLU A 645 -2.21 3.66 29.74
CA GLU A 645 -3.58 3.82 30.22
C GLU A 645 -4.11 5.25 30.03
N GLY A 646 -5.33 5.40 29.53
CA GLY A 646 -5.94 6.70 29.21
C GLY A 646 -5.47 7.30 27.87
N VAL A 647 -4.73 6.56 27.07
CA VAL A 647 -4.34 6.95 25.69
C VAL A 647 -5.14 6.12 24.69
N PHE A 648 -5.88 6.79 23.81
CA PHE A 648 -6.75 6.13 22.82
C PHE A 648 -6.36 6.58 21.41
N GLU A 649 -5.90 5.65 20.59
CA GLU A 649 -5.62 5.88 19.17
C GLU A 649 -6.78 5.34 18.34
N HIS A 650 -7.39 6.20 17.51
CA HIS A 650 -8.62 5.90 16.74
C HIS A 650 -8.40 5.82 15.23
N GLY A 651 -7.19 6.10 14.75
CA GLY A 651 -6.94 6.18 13.32
C GLY A 651 -7.59 7.39 12.66
N ARG A 652 -7.94 7.26 11.38
CA ARG A 652 -8.63 8.30 10.60
C ARG A 652 -10.13 8.02 10.59
N ILE A 653 -10.93 9.05 10.88
CA ILE A 653 -12.39 9.02 10.86
C ILE A 653 -12.92 10.16 9.97
N GLY A 654 -14.19 10.09 9.59
CA GLY A 654 -14.87 11.11 8.80
C GLY A 654 -14.97 12.46 9.53
N HIS A 655 -15.07 13.55 8.77
CA HIS A 655 -15.04 14.91 9.35
C HIS A 655 -16.17 15.16 10.34
N LYS A 656 -17.40 14.76 10.03
CA LYS A 656 -18.56 14.95 10.93
C LYS A 656 -18.42 14.19 12.26
N GLU A 657 -17.89 12.97 12.21
CA GLU A 657 -17.60 12.19 13.42
C GLU A 657 -16.48 12.84 14.22
N LEU A 658 -15.44 13.34 13.55
CA LEU A 658 -14.32 14.02 14.21
C LEU A 658 -14.80 15.28 14.94
N LEU A 659 -15.72 16.07 14.40
CA LEU A 659 -16.29 17.25 15.06
C LEU A 659 -17.07 16.89 16.33
N LYS A 660 -17.77 15.75 16.36
CA LYS A 660 -18.40 15.24 17.59
C LYS A 660 -17.35 14.90 18.65
N GLU A 661 -16.23 14.33 18.25
CA GLU A 661 -15.13 14.01 19.16
C GLU A 661 -14.42 15.27 19.69
N TYR A 662 -14.28 16.31 18.87
CA TYR A 662 -13.87 17.63 19.35
C TYR A 662 -14.85 18.12 20.43
N SER A 663 -16.17 18.11 20.17
CA SER A 663 -17.18 18.64 21.08
C SER A 663 -17.25 17.92 22.43
N LYS A 664 -16.87 16.63 22.49
CA LYS A 664 -16.71 15.86 23.74
C LYS A 664 -15.47 16.30 24.54
N SER A 665 -14.47 16.86 23.88
CA SER A 665 -13.17 17.13 24.48
C SER A 665 -13.10 18.52 25.12
N SER A 666 -12.36 18.66 26.21
CA SER A 666 -12.17 19.94 26.93
C SER A 666 -10.98 20.72 26.41
N ILE A 667 -9.92 20.04 26.04
CA ILE A 667 -8.65 20.65 25.64
C ILE A 667 -8.21 20.10 24.30
N PHE A 668 -7.91 20.99 23.35
CA PHE A 668 -7.10 20.68 22.18
C PHE A 668 -5.64 20.97 22.52
N ALA A 669 -4.82 19.93 22.64
CA ALA A 669 -3.41 20.06 23.02
C ALA A 669 -2.49 19.84 21.80
N TYR A 670 -1.81 20.90 21.36
CA TYR A 670 -1.01 20.84 20.13
C TYR A 670 0.38 21.50 20.29
N PRO A 671 1.39 20.75 20.77
CA PRO A 671 2.78 21.22 20.88
C PRO A 671 3.52 21.00 19.55
N CYS A 672 3.17 21.75 18.53
CA CYS A 672 3.69 21.57 17.18
C CYS A 672 5.21 21.74 17.09
N THR A 673 5.86 20.86 16.34
CA THR A 673 7.30 20.92 16.02
C THR A 673 7.59 21.07 14.52
N TYR A 674 6.54 21.12 13.70
CA TYR A 674 6.62 21.14 12.25
C TYR A 674 6.55 22.56 11.70
N THR A 675 7.61 23.03 11.06
CA THR A 675 7.71 24.39 10.48
C THR A 675 6.70 24.64 9.36
N GLY A 676 6.21 23.59 8.70
CA GLY A 676 5.15 23.67 7.68
C GLY A 676 3.74 23.74 8.24
N GLU A 677 3.53 23.97 9.53
CA GLU A 677 2.22 24.27 10.09
C GLU A 677 1.84 25.72 9.77
N ILE A 678 1.18 25.91 8.65
CA ILE A 678 0.98 27.22 8.00
C ILE A 678 -0.42 27.82 8.21
N ASN A 679 -1.41 27.03 8.62
CA ASN A 679 -2.78 27.48 8.87
C ASN A 679 -3.44 26.83 10.08
N CYS A 680 -3.16 25.57 10.37
CA CYS A 680 -3.70 24.75 11.45
C CYS A 680 -5.23 24.62 11.47
N LEU A 681 -5.82 23.99 10.45
CA LEU A 681 -7.27 23.76 10.37
C LEU A 681 -7.79 22.95 11.59
N ALA A 682 -6.97 22.06 12.18
CA ALA A 682 -7.30 21.32 13.40
C ALA A 682 -7.56 22.26 14.59
N LEU A 683 -6.79 23.35 14.71
CA LEU A 683 -7.02 24.41 15.71
C LEU A 683 -8.32 25.17 15.44
N SER A 684 -8.58 25.53 14.18
CA SER A 684 -9.82 26.21 13.81
C SER A 684 -11.06 25.37 14.12
N LYS A 685 -11.02 24.07 13.85
CA LYS A 685 -12.08 23.11 14.21
C LYS A 685 -12.26 23.01 15.73
N ALA A 686 -11.16 23.00 16.51
CA ALA A 686 -11.22 23.00 17.97
C ALA A 686 -11.91 24.26 18.51
N ILE A 687 -11.52 25.45 18.03
CA ILE A 687 -12.16 26.72 18.41
C ILE A 687 -13.65 26.70 18.04
N ALA A 688 -13.99 26.29 16.82
CA ALA A 688 -15.37 26.21 16.35
C ALA A 688 -16.25 25.28 17.21
N CYS A 689 -15.69 24.17 17.71
CA CYS A 689 -16.35 23.28 18.67
C CYS A 689 -16.32 23.77 20.11
N GLY A 690 -15.79 24.98 20.39
CA GLY A 690 -15.70 25.55 21.75
C GLY A 690 -14.69 24.84 22.65
N VAL A 691 -13.76 24.08 22.10
CA VAL A 691 -12.67 23.37 22.82
C VAL A 691 -11.55 24.34 23.14
N PHE A 692 -11.03 24.31 24.37
CA PHE A 692 -9.93 25.21 24.76
C PHE A 692 -8.61 24.81 24.08
N PRO A 693 -8.03 25.67 23.21
CA PRO A 693 -6.79 25.32 22.55
C PRO A 693 -5.56 25.71 23.40
N LEU A 694 -4.72 24.71 23.68
CA LEU A 694 -3.38 24.90 24.23
C LEU A 694 -2.36 24.61 23.13
N THR A 695 -1.55 25.60 22.76
CA THR A 695 -0.52 25.46 21.74
C THR A 695 0.83 26.00 22.26
N ASN A 696 1.92 25.58 21.63
CA ASN A 696 3.21 26.25 21.83
C ASN A 696 3.34 27.49 20.91
N ASP A 697 4.40 28.29 21.13
CA ASP A 697 4.71 29.51 20.38
C ASP A 697 5.45 29.23 19.06
N PHE A 698 4.99 28.24 18.29
CA PHE A 698 5.68 27.75 17.11
C PHE A 698 4.85 27.94 15.83
N ALA A 699 5.53 28.24 14.72
CA ALA A 699 4.95 28.40 13.38
C ALA A 699 3.75 29.38 13.39
N VAL A 700 2.61 28.97 12.78
CA VAL A 700 1.39 29.79 12.71
C VAL A 700 0.60 29.88 14.02
N LEU A 701 0.91 29.07 15.01
CA LEU A 701 0.08 28.91 16.20
C LEU A 701 -0.10 30.22 17.01
N PRO A 702 0.93 31.07 17.19
CA PRO A 702 0.74 32.38 17.85
C PRO A 702 -0.22 33.31 17.09
N GLU A 703 -0.26 33.23 15.77
CA GLU A 703 -1.17 34.01 14.93
C GLU A 703 -2.63 33.50 15.00
N ARG A 704 -2.82 32.19 15.06
CA ARG A 704 -4.14 31.55 14.94
C ARG A 704 -4.81 31.26 16.30
N ASN A 705 -4.03 31.00 17.36
CA ASN A 705 -4.60 30.69 18.68
C ASN A 705 -4.92 31.96 19.47
N THR A 706 -6.02 32.62 19.11
CA THR A 706 -6.49 33.83 19.79
C THR A 706 -7.55 33.56 20.87
N TYR A 707 -8.04 32.33 20.97
CA TYR A 707 -9.12 31.90 21.88
C TYR A 707 -8.63 31.08 23.09
N GLY A 708 -7.38 30.67 23.08
CA GLY A 708 -6.83 29.78 24.09
C GLY A 708 -5.54 30.29 24.72
N LYS A 709 -4.60 29.39 24.91
CA LYS A 709 -3.32 29.73 25.53
C LYS A 709 -2.15 29.30 24.63
N VAL A 710 -1.27 30.27 24.33
CA VAL A 710 0.02 30.03 23.67
C VAL A 710 1.11 30.05 24.74
N VAL A 711 1.99 29.07 24.77
CA VAL A 711 3.06 28.97 25.76
C VAL A 711 4.38 28.60 25.08
N LYS A 712 5.49 28.92 25.72
CA LYS A 712 6.82 28.41 25.31
C LYS A 712 6.83 26.88 25.39
N ASP A 713 7.59 26.24 24.52
CA ASP A 713 7.61 24.81 24.40
C ASP A 713 7.93 24.05 25.70
N ASP A 714 8.88 24.57 26.52
CA ASP A 714 9.26 24.04 27.84
C ASP A 714 8.12 24.16 28.89
N LYS A 715 7.17 25.07 28.70
CA LYS A 715 6.02 25.30 29.59
C LYS A 715 4.77 24.55 29.19
N PHE A 716 4.80 23.79 28.08
CA PHE A 716 3.58 23.17 27.53
C PHE A 716 2.97 22.13 28.47
N ILE A 717 3.73 21.15 28.96
CA ILE A 717 3.22 20.10 29.86
C ILE A 717 2.72 20.68 31.21
N PRO A 718 3.45 21.58 31.89
CA PRO A 718 2.94 22.25 33.09
C PRO A 718 1.63 23.02 32.84
N ALA A 719 1.50 23.69 31.71
CA ALA A 719 0.28 24.40 31.34
C ALA A 719 -0.89 23.44 31.08
N LEU A 720 -0.65 22.31 30.41
CA LEU A 720 -1.64 21.26 30.16
C LEU A 720 -2.18 20.68 31.49
N ILE A 721 -1.29 20.31 32.40
CA ILE A 721 -1.67 19.81 33.75
C ILE A 721 -2.49 20.87 34.49
N THR A 722 -2.11 22.15 34.42
CA THR A 722 -2.86 23.24 35.07
C THR A 722 -4.28 23.36 34.51
N LEU A 723 -4.46 23.24 33.20
CA LEU A 723 -5.77 23.31 32.54
C LEU A 723 -6.63 22.10 32.88
N LEU A 724 -6.07 20.89 32.87
CA LEU A 724 -6.78 19.67 33.25
C LEU A 724 -7.30 19.75 34.71
N ARG A 725 -6.47 20.22 35.65
CA ARG A 725 -6.89 20.43 37.05
C ARG A 725 -8.02 21.47 37.23
N LYS A 726 -8.14 22.41 36.31
CA LYS A 726 -9.21 23.41 36.31
C LYS A 726 -10.56 22.80 35.90
N GLY A 727 -10.54 21.77 35.01
CA GLY A 727 -11.70 21.00 34.56
C GLY A 727 -12.57 21.70 33.54
N ASP A 728 -13.20 22.83 33.85
CA ASP A 728 -14.03 23.58 32.89
C ASP A 728 -13.18 24.59 32.11
N THR A 729 -13.02 24.35 30.81
CA THR A 729 -12.20 25.16 29.91
C THR A 729 -12.98 25.68 28.71
N LYS A 730 -14.32 25.79 28.78
CA LYS A 730 -15.12 26.29 27.66
C LYS A 730 -14.71 27.71 27.27
N ILE A 731 -14.59 27.94 25.95
CA ILE A 731 -14.31 29.27 25.38
C ILE A 731 -15.56 29.90 24.81
N ASN A 732 -15.59 31.23 24.73
CA ASN A 732 -16.63 31.92 23.97
C ASN A 732 -16.14 32.08 22.51
N ASN A 733 -16.78 31.36 21.60
CA ASN A 733 -16.48 31.35 20.17
C ASN A 733 -17.66 31.89 19.32
N GLU A 734 -18.54 32.70 19.90
CA GLU A 734 -19.65 33.29 19.20
C GLU A 734 -19.20 34.06 17.94
N GLY A 735 -19.86 33.80 16.80
CA GLY A 735 -19.53 34.41 15.51
C GLY A 735 -18.25 33.89 14.82
N TYR A 736 -17.51 32.97 15.50
CA TYR A 736 -16.22 32.48 14.93
C TYR A 736 -16.43 31.67 13.64
N ILE A 737 -17.46 30.83 13.61
CA ILE A 737 -17.74 29.92 12.49
C ILE A 737 -18.14 30.73 11.26
N GLU A 738 -19.05 31.69 11.41
CA GLU A 738 -19.52 32.55 10.33
C GLU A 738 -18.40 33.42 9.76
N ALA A 739 -17.59 34.03 10.63
CA ALA A 739 -16.48 34.89 10.22
C ALA A 739 -15.37 34.11 9.50
N ASN A 740 -15.24 32.82 9.79
CA ASN A 740 -14.24 31.94 9.18
C ASN A 740 -14.88 30.87 8.29
N SER A 741 -16.05 31.11 7.71
CA SER A 741 -16.71 30.19 6.78
C SER A 741 -16.04 30.20 5.40
N TRP A 742 -16.14 29.09 4.66
CA TRP A 742 -15.70 29.02 3.26
C TRP A 742 -16.43 30.04 2.39
N GLU A 743 -17.68 30.34 2.69
CA GLU A 743 -18.44 31.41 2.04
C GLU A 743 -17.76 32.77 2.22
N SER A 744 -17.35 33.10 3.47
CA SER A 744 -16.65 34.37 3.75
C SER A 744 -15.31 34.44 3.03
N VAL A 745 -14.55 33.35 3.00
CA VAL A 745 -13.24 33.27 2.29
C VAL A 745 -13.42 33.42 0.79
N ALA A 746 -14.40 32.72 0.20
CA ALA A 746 -14.65 32.80 -1.26
C ALA A 746 -15.14 34.19 -1.68
N ARG A 747 -15.99 34.86 -0.85
CA ARG A 747 -16.44 36.22 -1.08
C ARG A 747 -15.27 37.19 -1.04
N ASP A 748 -14.36 37.05 -0.06
CA ASP A 748 -13.16 37.87 0.05
C ASP A 748 -12.24 37.72 -1.19
N TRP A 749 -12.10 36.52 -1.73
CA TRP A 749 -11.37 36.31 -2.99
C TRP A 749 -12.08 36.90 -4.19
N HIS A 750 -13.40 36.73 -4.27
CA HIS A 750 -14.20 37.32 -5.33
C HIS A 750 -14.03 38.84 -5.39
N GLU A 751 -14.11 39.52 -4.24
CA GLU A 751 -14.02 40.98 -4.13
C GLU A 751 -12.59 41.50 -4.34
N ASN A 752 -11.57 40.80 -3.91
CA ASN A 752 -10.20 41.32 -3.85
C ASN A 752 -9.23 40.70 -4.89
N LEU A 753 -9.48 39.49 -5.36
CA LEU A 753 -8.62 38.81 -6.34
C LEU A 753 -9.23 38.77 -7.73
N PHE A 754 -10.58 38.78 -7.83
CA PHE A 754 -11.32 38.77 -9.08
C PHE A 754 -12.15 40.05 -9.26
N PRO A 755 -11.52 41.22 -9.47
CA PRO A 755 -12.25 42.50 -9.54
C PRO A 755 -13.31 42.46 -10.61
N ASN A 756 -14.46 43.03 -10.29
CA ASN A 756 -15.63 43.14 -11.15
C ASN A 756 -15.32 43.97 -12.40
N ASP A 757 -14.95 43.32 -13.50
CA ASP A 757 -15.05 43.89 -14.85
C ASP A 757 -16.52 43.68 -15.33
N THR A 758 -17.49 44.12 -14.54
CA THR A 758 -18.90 44.06 -14.94
C THR A 758 -19.22 44.95 -16.14
N GLU A 759 -18.44 46.03 -16.38
CA GLU A 759 -18.55 46.82 -17.59
C GLU A 759 -17.80 46.22 -18.80
N THR A 760 -16.70 45.48 -18.58
CA THR A 760 -15.93 44.82 -19.64
C THR A 760 -16.58 43.52 -20.07
N LEU A 761 -17.34 42.84 -19.17
CA LEU A 761 -18.05 41.57 -19.47
C LEU A 761 -19.05 41.70 -20.62
N ALA A 762 -19.75 42.84 -20.73
CA ALA A 762 -20.75 43.03 -21.77
C ALA A 762 -20.08 43.20 -23.15
N THR A 763 -19.01 44.04 -23.24
CA THR A 763 -18.34 44.35 -24.52
C THR A 763 -17.54 43.16 -25.07
N ASP A 764 -16.89 42.35 -24.22
CA ASP A 764 -16.08 41.23 -24.69
C ASP A 764 -16.88 39.96 -25.01
N ARG A 765 -18.04 39.76 -24.41
CA ARG A 765 -18.96 38.66 -24.76
C ARG A 765 -19.41 38.81 -26.22
N PHE A 766 -19.67 40.04 -26.62
CA PHE A 766 -20.01 40.35 -27.97
C PHE A 766 -18.85 40.17 -28.93
N THR A 767 -17.65 40.59 -28.58
CA THR A 767 -16.44 40.47 -29.41
C THR A 767 -16.07 39.02 -29.64
N TRP A 768 -16.23 38.13 -28.62
CA TRP A 768 -15.99 36.72 -28.79
C TRP A 768 -17.03 36.02 -29.67
N SER A 769 -18.32 36.30 -29.48
CA SER A 769 -19.41 35.77 -30.31
C SER A 769 -19.24 36.19 -31.78
N TYR A 770 -18.79 37.43 -31.97
CA TYR A 770 -18.51 38.00 -33.27
C TYR A 770 -17.41 37.25 -34.05
N ALA A 771 -16.37 36.82 -33.37
CA ALA A 771 -15.26 36.07 -33.97
C ALA A 771 -15.62 34.63 -34.37
N GLN A 772 -16.71 34.07 -33.85
CA GLN A 772 -17.16 32.70 -34.13
C GLN A 772 -18.19 32.60 -35.23
N ILE A 773 -18.78 33.73 -35.67
CA ILE A 773 -19.84 33.73 -36.65
C ILE A 773 -19.26 33.80 -38.08
N ASP A 774 -19.60 32.84 -38.93
CA ASP A 774 -19.24 32.87 -40.32
C ASP A 774 -19.96 34.08 -41.01
N PRO A 775 -19.23 35.13 -41.47
CA PRO A 775 -19.82 36.30 -42.04
C PRO A 775 -20.56 36.06 -43.39
N LYS A 776 -20.51 34.82 -43.89
CA LYS A 776 -21.21 34.43 -45.11
C LYS A 776 -22.59 33.79 -44.88
N LYS A 777 -22.95 33.47 -43.63
CA LYS A 777 -24.24 32.87 -43.29
C LYS A 777 -25.32 33.90 -42.93
N THR A 778 -26.60 33.53 -43.08
CA THR A 778 -27.71 34.34 -42.56
C THR A 778 -27.78 34.11 -41.04
N ILE A 779 -28.01 35.16 -40.29
CA ILE A 779 -27.92 35.18 -38.85
C ILE A 779 -29.26 35.66 -38.27
N VAL A 780 -29.72 34.97 -37.20
CA VAL A 780 -30.82 35.43 -36.36
C VAL A 780 -30.23 35.84 -35.02
N ASP A 781 -30.34 37.13 -34.68
CA ASP A 781 -29.86 37.73 -33.43
C ASP A 781 -31.03 37.90 -32.48
N ILE A 782 -31.11 37.02 -31.46
CA ILE A 782 -32.23 36.99 -30.49
C ILE A 782 -31.82 37.79 -29.25
N GLY A 783 -32.66 38.73 -28.83
CA GLY A 783 -32.37 39.69 -27.76
C GLY A 783 -31.36 40.75 -28.20
N SER A 784 -31.58 41.29 -29.38
CA SER A 784 -30.65 42.10 -30.17
C SER A 784 -30.26 43.42 -29.53
N ASN A 785 -30.98 43.91 -28.54
CA ASN A 785 -30.72 45.17 -27.81
C ASN A 785 -30.09 46.25 -28.71
N LYS A 786 -30.80 46.69 -29.72
CA LYS A 786 -30.40 47.66 -30.75
C LYS A 786 -29.33 47.18 -31.75
N GLY A 787 -29.01 45.86 -31.79
CA GLY A 787 -28.13 45.26 -32.78
C GLY A 787 -26.69 45.74 -32.78
N HIS A 788 -26.18 46.19 -31.65
CA HIS A 788 -24.80 46.72 -31.49
C HIS A 788 -23.71 45.72 -31.85
N ILE A 789 -23.97 44.43 -31.66
CA ILE A 789 -23.01 43.34 -31.95
C ILE A 789 -22.56 43.35 -33.41
N PHE A 790 -23.47 43.66 -34.33
CA PHE A 790 -23.25 43.59 -35.78
C PHE A 790 -23.06 44.93 -36.41
N GLU A 791 -22.60 45.94 -35.66
CA GLU A 791 -22.29 47.26 -36.20
C GLU A 791 -21.17 47.12 -37.26
N GLY A 792 -21.44 47.61 -38.49
CA GLY A 792 -20.53 47.47 -39.63
C GLY A 792 -20.71 46.21 -40.49
N TRP A 793 -21.67 45.31 -40.16
CA TRP A 793 -22.00 44.16 -41.01
C TRP A 793 -23.11 44.48 -42.05
N ASP A 794 -23.19 43.60 -43.08
CA ASP A 794 -24.28 43.62 -44.05
C ASP A 794 -25.61 43.21 -43.40
N ARG A 795 -26.41 44.19 -43.03
CA ARG A 795 -27.68 44.02 -42.32
C ARG A 795 -28.72 43.24 -43.14
N SER A 796 -28.61 43.09 -44.43
CA SER A 796 -29.54 42.31 -45.27
C SER A 796 -29.48 40.78 -44.88
N ARG A 797 -28.46 40.37 -44.18
CA ARG A 797 -28.20 38.99 -43.77
C ARG A 797 -28.48 38.72 -42.29
N ILE A 798 -28.85 39.75 -41.53
CA ILE A 798 -29.06 39.66 -40.07
C ILE A 798 -30.52 39.97 -39.82
N THR A 799 -31.24 39.04 -39.15
CA THR A 799 -32.57 39.29 -38.63
C THR A 799 -32.47 39.49 -37.15
N SER A 800 -32.74 40.71 -36.67
CA SER A 800 -32.71 41.05 -35.24
C SER A 800 -34.07 40.78 -34.62
N VAL A 801 -34.12 40.10 -33.50
CA VAL A 801 -35.36 39.73 -32.78
C VAL A 801 -35.25 40.19 -31.33
N ASP A 802 -36.26 40.93 -30.87
CA ASP A 802 -36.37 41.32 -29.44
C ASP A 802 -37.85 41.48 -29.08
N ILE A 803 -38.14 41.52 -27.78
CA ILE A 803 -39.46 41.83 -27.24
C ILE A 803 -39.76 43.35 -27.27
N ASP A 804 -38.70 44.12 -27.19
CA ASP A 804 -38.78 45.59 -27.32
C ASP A 804 -38.72 45.98 -28.81
N ASP A 805 -39.29 47.15 -29.16
CA ASP A 805 -39.38 47.62 -30.53
C ASP A 805 -38.20 48.56 -30.81
N TYR A 806 -37.34 48.17 -31.77
CA TYR A 806 -36.18 48.94 -32.19
C TYR A 806 -36.23 49.25 -33.68
N GLU A 807 -35.87 50.45 -34.04
CA GLU A 807 -35.76 50.89 -35.44
C GLU A 807 -34.47 50.33 -36.10
N LEU A 808 -34.50 49.04 -36.46
CA LEU A 808 -33.40 48.35 -37.14
C LEU A 808 -33.88 47.73 -38.45
N GLU A 809 -32.97 47.66 -39.43
CA GLU A 809 -33.23 47.00 -40.74
C GLU A 809 -33.36 45.46 -40.42
N ASN A 810 -34.39 44.81 -41.00
CA ASN A 810 -34.75 43.40 -40.79
C ASN A 810 -35.03 43.05 -39.30
N PHE A 811 -35.69 43.92 -38.56
CA PHE A 811 -36.14 43.73 -37.21
C PHE A 811 -37.45 42.96 -37.13
N VAL A 812 -37.55 42.00 -36.21
CA VAL A 812 -38.78 41.24 -35.91
C VAL A 812 -39.03 41.33 -34.42
N ARG A 813 -40.18 41.91 -34.03
CA ARG A 813 -40.61 41.91 -32.62
C ARG A 813 -41.21 40.58 -32.26
N ALA A 814 -40.51 39.78 -31.45
CA ALA A 814 -40.98 38.50 -30.97
C ALA A 814 -40.27 38.09 -29.65
N SER A 815 -40.91 37.22 -28.89
CA SER A 815 -40.25 36.54 -27.77
C SER A 815 -39.33 35.42 -28.26
N ALA A 816 -38.25 35.16 -27.55
CA ALA A 816 -37.40 33.99 -27.81
C ALA A 816 -38.14 32.65 -27.67
N GLU A 817 -39.27 32.63 -26.97
CA GLU A 817 -40.15 31.44 -26.78
C GLU A 817 -41.15 31.25 -27.94
N ASP A 818 -41.39 32.29 -28.77
CA ASP A 818 -42.36 32.28 -29.88
C ASP A 818 -41.77 32.98 -31.09
N LEU A 819 -40.80 32.34 -31.74
CA LEU A 819 -40.11 32.89 -32.90
C LEU A 819 -40.93 32.66 -34.18
N PRO A 820 -41.16 33.69 -35.03
CA PRO A 820 -41.99 33.59 -36.22
C PRO A 820 -41.22 33.00 -37.42
N PHE A 821 -40.34 32.05 -37.17
CA PHE A 821 -39.55 31.38 -38.23
C PHE A 821 -39.94 29.92 -38.33
N GLU A 822 -40.00 29.38 -39.54
CA GLU A 822 -40.15 27.94 -39.75
C GLU A 822 -38.89 27.22 -39.34
N ASP A 823 -39.07 26.08 -38.67
CA ASP A 823 -37.95 25.15 -38.36
C ASP A 823 -37.24 24.76 -39.66
N LYS A 824 -35.98 25.14 -39.78
CA LYS A 824 -35.12 24.72 -40.89
C LYS A 824 -33.92 23.96 -40.42
#